data_85f2805d10a23a903265af79c620ffb6
#
_entry.id   85f2805d10a23a903265af79c620ffb6
#
_cell.length_a   1.000
_cell.length_b   1.000
_cell.length_c   1.000
_cell.angle_alpha   90.00
_cell.angle_beta   90.00
_cell.angle_gamma   90.00
#
_symmetry.space_group_name_H-M   'P 1'
#
loop_
_entity.id
_entity.type
_entity.pdbx_description
1 polymer ?
#
loop_
_entity_poly.entity_id
_entity_poly.type
_entity_poly.pdbx_seq_one_letter_code
_entity_poly.pdbx_strand_id
1 'polypeptide(L)'
;MPIPGRIAYGGTAMAEGREDHLERYKRLYPEKFTSEEALFSRMRRGNSIFIGTACGEPQHLMESLIRYVENASHAIYGAQIIHVWTLGVAPYADEKFKMNFRHNSFFISDSSRSSVNQGLADYTPTFLSEIPDLFRRGIITIDVALVQLSPPDADGLMSLGVSVDIVKSALEQARLVVAQVNAHMPRVRGDSLVDIRDIDIIIPYDEPLLEYTPEPVGEITEKIGKYVARIVQDGDTIQVGYGTMPNAILAHLSGKRDLGVHTELLSDGIIDLMKKGVVTNAKKTLDRKKTVASFCMGSRATYEFLHNNPAFEFRPIDYTNSLFTIGRQANMTAINTALEIDLTGQVTAESIGELFYSGVGGQADFMRGSALAPGGKSILALRSTSTDQSRSRIVPSLSSGASATLIRGDVHYVVTEYGTAYLHGKNIRERAMSLIAIAHPRFRPWLIEQARSRGLIYRDQAYIPGAAGEYPEWLETYRSTRTGLPLFLRPVKISDEDLIKSFLYSLSDKSIYTRYFANMMLMPHNIHEILQKYVVIDYSKEMLMLAIIERQGVEEIAGFGQYIIDTDTHTAKVAFLVGDAWQNRGVGIVLLEHLTEIAKKEGLLGFSAMVLSENTPMLRLFERMNFQMEKRLVEGVYELTMGFYKREQ
;
A
#
# COMPACT_ATOMS: atom_id res chain seq x y z
N MET A 1 -41.62 -2.34 3.70
CA MET A 1 -41.05 -3.71 3.83
C MET A 1 -39.88 -3.61 4.79
N PRO A 2 -39.83 -4.38 5.88
CA PRO A 2 -38.81 -4.23 6.91
C PRO A 2 -37.48 -4.90 6.48
N ILE A 3 -36.38 -4.24 6.85
CA ILE A 3 -35.00 -4.67 6.67
C ILE A 3 -34.75 -5.88 7.59
N PRO A 4 -34.19 -6.99 7.12
CA PRO A 4 -33.87 -8.13 7.98
C PRO A 4 -32.55 -7.95 8.73
N GLY A 5 -32.60 -8.14 10.06
CA GLY A 5 -31.57 -8.77 10.86
C GLY A 5 -30.37 -7.91 11.29
N ARG A 6 -30.56 -6.99 12.24
CA ARG A 6 -29.53 -6.64 13.21
C ARG A 6 -29.19 -7.91 14.02
N ILE A 7 -27.99 -8.45 13.83
CA ILE A 7 -27.40 -9.39 14.78
C ILE A 7 -27.05 -8.60 16.03
N ALA A 8 -27.83 -8.77 17.09
CA ALA A 8 -27.53 -8.23 18.42
C ALA A 8 -26.32 -8.99 18.98
N TYR A 9 -25.19 -8.33 19.08
CA TYR A 9 -24.07 -8.84 19.86
C TYR A 9 -24.35 -8.57 21.34
N GLY A 10 -24.73 -9.64 22.06
CA GLY A 10 -24.90 -9.62 23.51
C GLY A 10 -23.57 -9.38 24.21
N GLY A 11 -23.39 -8.18 24.70
CA GLY A 11 -22.42 -7.92 25.77
C GLY A 11 -23.07 -8.26 27.13
N THR A 12 -22.24 -8.78 28.03
CA THR A 12 -22.50 -9.13 29.44
C THR A 12 -23.00 -10.57 29.70
N ALA A 13 -22.04 -11.47 29.89
CA ALA A 13 -22.11 -12.58 30.85
C ALA A 13 -20.70 -13.19 31.00
N MET A 14 -19.85 -12.52 31.74
CA MET A 14 -18.61 -13.11 32.26
C MET A 14 -18.76 -13.18 33.79
N ALA A 15 -19.17 -14.33 34.28
CA ALA A 15 -19.05 -14.86 35.61
C ALA A 15 -20.38 -15.44 36.10
N GLU A 16 -20.59 -16.72 35.79
CA GLU A 16 -21.28 -17.66 36.67
C GLU A 16 -21.19 -19.04 36.00
N GLY A 17 -20.44 -19.98 36.63
CA GLY A 17 -20.51 -21.42 36.31
C GLY A 17 -19.50 -21.97 35.30
N ARG A 18 -18.39 -21.31 34.97
CA ARG A 18 -17.27 -21.97 34.26
C ARG A 18 -16.45 -22.76 35.28
N GLU A 19 -16.42 -24.10 35.13
CA GLU A 19 -15.38 -24.91 35.73
C GLU A 19 -14.04 -24.28 35.35
N ASP A 20 -13.20 -23.96 36.34
CA ASP A 20 -11.88 -23.42 36.08
C ASP A 20 -11.02 -24.55 35.47
N HIS A 21 -11.03 -24.61 34.14
CA HIS A 21 -10.31 -25.64 33.39
C HIS A 21 -8.80 -25.61 33.70
N LEU A 22 -8.21 -24.43 33.97
CA LEU A 22 -6.82 -24.32 34.32
C LEU A 22 -6.53 -25.05 35.64
N GLU A 23 -7.35 -24.83 36.69
CA GLU A 23 -7.22 -25.54 37.96
C GLU A 23 -7.48 -27.05 37.84
N ARG A 24 -8.39 -27.48 36.93
CA ARG A 24 -8.55 -28.90 36.57
C ARG A 24 -7.28 -29.49 36.01
N TYR A 25 -6.65 -28.81 35.01
CA TYR A 25 -5.42 -29.29 34.37
C TYR A 25 -4.20 -29.19 35.29
N LYS A 26 -4.15 -28.24 36.19
CA LYS A 26 -3.13 -28.18 37.26
C LYS A 26 -3.16 -29.39 38.18
N ARG A 27 -4.33 -29.89 38.46
CA ARG A 27 -4.50 -31.17 39.22
C ARG A 27 -4.12 -32.40 38.40
N LEU A 28 -4.36 -32.40 37.08
CA LEU A 28 -4.04 -33.50 36.18
C LEU A 28 -2.53 -33.61 35.83
N TYR A 29 -1.87 -32.47 35.71
CA TYR A 29 -0.45 -32.34 35.30
C TYR A 29 0.32 -31.40 36.26
N PRO A 30 0.39 -31.71 37.55
CA PRO A 30 1.03 -30.81 38.53
C PRO A 30 2.50 -30.58 38.24
N GLU A 31 3.16 -31.50 37.59
CA GLU A 31 4.58 -31.41 37.20
C GLU A 31 4.87 -30.32 36.13
N LYS A 32 3.85 -29.89 35.38
CA LYS A 32 3.97 -28.81 34.41
C LYS A 32 3.93 -27.42 35.04
N PHE A 33 3.39 -27.30 36.26
CA PHE A 33 3.26 -26.01 36.95
C PHE A 33 4.41 -25.82 37.92
N THR A 34 5.24 -24.80 37.67
CA THR A 34 6.44 -24.54 38.46
C THR A 34 6.68 -23.04 38.64
N SER A 35 7.67 -22.65 39.43
CA SER A 35 8.07 -21.25 39.56
C SER A 35 9.03 -20.82 38.45
N GLU A 36 9.10 -19.52 38.19
CA GLU A 36 10.00 -18.91 37.24
C GLU A 36 11.47 -19.23 37.59
N GLU A 37 11.82 -19.23 38.87
CA GLU A 37 13.18 -19.56 39.33
C GLU A 37 13.55 -21.01 38.98
N ALA A 38 12.66 -21.96 39.23
CA ALA A 38 12.86 -23.37 38.85
C ALA A 38 12.91 -23.56 37.34
N LEU A 39 12.15 -22.79 36.55
CA LEU A 39 12.23 -22.74 35.10
C LEU A 39 13.62 -22.28 34.65
N PHE A 40 14.07 -21.08 35.09
CA PHE A 40 15.31 -20.49 34.59
C PHE A 40 16.55 -21.27 35.05
N SER A 41 16.47 -21.98 36.16
CA SER A 41 17.55 -22.89 36.59
C SER A 41 17.79 -24.08 35.63
N ARG A 42 16.82 -24.40 34.76
CA ARG A 42 16.97 -25.44 33.72
C ARG A 42 17.67 -24.92 32.46
N MET A 43 17.76 -23.61 32.28
CA MET A 43 18.44 -23.01 31.14
C MET A 43 19.95 -23.23 31.21
N ARG A 44 20.59 -23.42 30.06
CA ARG A 44 22.01 -23.72 29.94
C ARG A 44 22.73 -22.62 29.16
N ARG A 45 24.04 -22.58 29.31
CA ARG A 45 24.93 -21.72 28.50
C ARG A 45 24.69 -21.96 27.02
N GLY A 46 24.60 -20.88 26.23
CA GLY A 46 24.44 -20.94 24.78
C GLY A 46 23.06 -21.37 24.30
N ASN A 47 22.04 -21.46 25.17
CA ASN A 47 20.69 -21.78 24.72
C ASN A 47 20.15 -20.75 23.74
N SER A 48 19.43 -21.23 22.71
CA SER A 48 18.60 -20.41 21.83
C SER A 48 17.21 -20.28 22.45
N ILE A 49 16.84 -19.08 22.83
CA ILE A 49 15.56 -18.74 23.49
C ILE A 49 14.70 -18.01 22.49
N PHE A 50 13.61 -18.61 22.06
CA PHE A 50 12.59 -17.98 21.23
C PHE A 50 11.59 -17.26 22.10
N ILE A 51 11.16 -16.06 21.69
CA ILE A 51 10.15 -15.25 22.36
C ILE A 51 8.97 -15.01 21.42
N GLY A 52 7.74 -15.09 21.95
CA GLY A 52 6.51 -14.81 21.21
C GLY A 52 6.52 -13.42 20.57
N THR A 53 5.78 -13.26 19.45
CA THR A 53 5.86 -12.09 18.57
C THR A 53 4.97 -10.94 19.03
N ALA A 54 5.46 -9.71 18.93
CA ALA A 54 4.73 -8.45 19.04
C ALA A 54 3.80 -8.36 20.28
N CYS A 55 2.50 -8.22 20.10
CA CYS A 55 1.54 -8.12 21.21
C CYS A 55 1.32 -9.45 21.95
N GLY A 56 1.79 -10.57 21.41
CA GLY A 56 1.79 -11.88 22.05
C GLY A 56 3.04 -12.19 22.88
N GLU A 57 3.96 -11.25 23.02
CA GLU A 57 5.17 -11.38 23.83
C GLU A 57 4.82 -11.59 25.31
N PRO A 58 5.39 -12.64 25.99
CA PRO A 58 5.10 -12.94 27.39
C PRO A 58 5.91 -12.00 28.31
N GLN A 59 5.33 -10.83 28.62
CA GLN A 59 6.04 -9.74 29.34
C GLN A 59 6.51 -10.16 30.73
N HIS A 60 5.64 -10.83 31.51
CA HIS A 60 5.99 -11.33 32.84
C HIS A 60 7.17 -12.31 32.81
N LEU A 61 7.20 -13.26 31.85
CA LEU A 61 8.33 -14.19 31.71
C LEU A 61 9.62 -13.45 31.33
N MET A 62 9.51 -12.44 30.47
CA MET A 62 10.68 -11.65 30.07
C MET A 62 11.24 -10.83 31.22
N GLU A 63 10.40 -10.14 31.97
CA GLU A 63 10.82 -9.40 33.16
C GLU A 63 11.42 -10.33 34.23
N SER A 64 10.84 -11.52 34.41
CA SER A 64 11.31 -12.51 35.36
C SER A 64 12.67 -13.09 34.94
N LEU A 65 12.90 -13.32 33.63
CA LEU A 65 14.20 -13.74 33.09
C LEU A 65 15.28 -12.70 33.35
N ILE A 66 14.97 -11.42 33.13
CA ILE A 66 15.92 -10.34 33.37
C ILE A 66 16.24 -10.23 34.85
N ARG A 67 15.24 -10.25 35.73
CA ARG A 67 15.47 -10.24 37.22
C ARG A 67 16.31 -11.43 37.66
N TYR A 68 16.09 -12.61 37.10
CA TYR A 68 16.88 -13.79 37.42
C TYR A 68 18.36 -13.61 37.08
N VAL A 69 18.64 -13.05 35.89
CA VAL A 69 20.03 -12.78 35.45
C VAL A 69 20.66 -11.63 36.26
N GLU A 70 19.92 -10.60 36.66
CA GLU A 70 20.42 -9.53 37.52
C GLU A 70 20.84 -10.04 38.91
N ASN A 71 20.11 -11.00 39.45
CA ASN A 71 20.41 -11.60 40.74
C ASN A 71 21.52 -12.67 40.66
N ALA A 72 21.69 -13.32 39.50
CA ALA A 72 22.64 -14.40 39.29
C ALA A 72 23.27 -14.31 37.88
N SER A 73 24.12 -13.32 37.67
CA SER A 73 24.68 -12.95 36.36
C SER A 73 25.43 -14.11 35.64
N HIS A 74 25.87 -15.15 36.36
CA HIS A 74 26.53 -16.30 35.80
C HIS A 74 25.60 -17.46 35.48
N ALA A 75 24.33 -17.37 35.86
CA ALA A 75 23.37 -18.46 35.68
C ALA A 75 23.06 -18.70 34.18
N ILE A 76 22.89 -17.63 33.41
CA ILE A 76 22.68 -17.68 31.95
C ILE A 76 23.81 -16.89 31.30
N TYR A 77 24.56 -17.54 30.41
CA TYR A 77 25.70 -16.95 29.72
C TYR A 77 25.71 -17.32 28.24
N GLY A 78 25.87 -16.31 27.37
CA GLY A 78 25.97 -16.50 25.92
C GLY A 78 24.71 -17.08 25.29
N ALA A 79 23.53 -16.87 25.89
CA ALA A 79 22.27 -17.30 25.30
C ALA A 79 21.87 -16.41 24.12
N GLN A 80 21.28 -16.98 23.08
CA GLN A 80 20.73 -16.24 21.97
C GLN A 80 19.24 -15.99 22.18
N ILE A 81 18.79 -14.73 22.09
CA ILE A 81 17.36 -14.37 22.08
C ILE A 81 16.91 -14.24 20.63
N ILE A 82 15.88 -14.99 20.25
CA ILE A 82 15.34 -15.01 18.87
C ILE A 82 13.87 -14.62 18.89
N HIS A 83 13.48 -13.67 18.05
CA HIS A 83 12.09 -13.33 17.74
C HIS A 83 11.96 -12.62 16.39
N VAL A 84 10.73 -12.49 15.90
CA VAL A 84 10.46 -11.65 14.71
C VAL A 84 10.62 -10.20 15.09
N TRP A 85 9.81 -9.74 16.03
CA TRP A 85 9.66 -8.35 16.38
C TRP A 85 9.15 -8.21 17.82
N THR A 86 9.70 -7.28 18.58
CA THR A 86 9.23 -6.95 19.93
C THR A 86 8.60 -5.57 19.95
N LEU A 87 7.45 -5.44 20.63
CA LEU A 87 6.84 -4.19 21.05
C LEU A 87 7.12 -3.89 22.52
N GLY A 88 7.47 -4.91 23.27
CA GLY A 88 7.81 -4.81 24.68
C GLY A 88 9.20 -4.22 24.92
N VAL A 89 9.58 -4.27 26.15
CA VAL A 89 10.91 -3.84 26.60
C VAL A 89 11.92 -4.92 26.20
N ALA A 90 12.99 -4.53 25.49
CA ALA A 90 14.07 -5.42 25.06
C ALA A 90 15.37 -5.19 25.86
N PRO A 91 15.38 -5.29 27.19
CA PRO A 91 16.55 -4.98 28.00
C PRO A 91 17.70 -5.95 27.75
N TYR A 92 17.43 -7.15 27.26
CA TYR A 92 18.45 -8.12 26.86
C TYR A 92 19.32 -7.65 25.68
N ALA A 93 18.91 -6.59 24.96
CA ALA A 93 19.73 -5.95 23.93
C ALA A 93 20.65 -4.84 24.48
N ASP A 94 20.56 -4.52 25.79
CA ASP A 94 21.43 -3.54 26.44
C ASP A 94 22.85 -4.06 26.63
N GLU A 95 23.82 -3.18 26.55
CA GLU A 95 25.24 -3.51 26.73
C GLU A 95 25.53 -4.18 28.07
N LYS A 96 24.80 -3.87 29.13
CA LYS A 96 24.98 -4.49 30.45
C LYS A 96 24.76 -6.01 30.45
N PHE A 97 23.95 -6.53 29.53
CA PHE A 97 23.64 -7.96 29.41
C PHE A 97 24.39 -8.66 28.27
N LYS A 98 25.37 -8.02 27.64
CA LYS A 98 26.12 -8.56 26.49
C LYS A 98 26.81 -9.89 26.76
N MET A 99 27.10 -10.22 28.01
CA MET A 99 27.68 -11.52 28.40
C MET A 99 26.61 -12.60 28.59
N ASN A 100 25.38 -12.19 28.86
CA ASN A 100 24.26 -13.09 29.11
C ASN A 100 23.51 -13.41 27.84
N PHE A 101 23.20 -12.38 27.03
CA PHE A 101 22.35 -12.48 25.87
C PHE A 101 22.98 -11.89 24.62
N ARG A 102 22.72 -12.54 23.49
CA ARG A 102 22.91 -12.01 22.15
C ARG A 102 21.55 -12.00 21.46
N HIS A 103 21.00 -10.82 21.21
CA HIS A 103 19.72 -10.67 20.53
C HIS A 103 19.89 -10.86 19.01
N ASN A 104 19.00 -11.65 18.39
CA ASN A 104 18.90 -11.83 16.95
C ASN A 104 17.43 -11.69 16.53
N SER A 105 17.12 -10.70 15.72
CA SER A 105 15.77 -10.50 15.21
C SER A 105 15.66 -10.80 13.71
N PHE A 106 14.49 -11.24 13.27
CA PHE A 106 14.15 -11.37 11.85
C PHE A 106 13.57 -10.08 11.28
N PHE A 107 13.12 -9.17 12.16
CA PHE A 107 12.63 -7.85 11.80
C PHE A 107 13.02 -6.83 12.89
N ILE A 108 13.77 -5.81 12.51
CA ILE A 108 14.32 -4.84 13.45
C ILE A 108 13.21 -3.87 13.89
N SER A 109 12.96 -3.82 15.19
CA SER A 109 12.01 -2.90 15.83
C SER A 109 12.70 -1.60 16.26
N ASP A 110 11.90 -0.60 16.68
CA ASP A 110 12.43 0.65 17.20
C ASP A 110 13.30 0.43 18.44
N SER A 111 12.94 -0.55 19.29
CA SER A 111 13.67 -0.91 20.50
C SER A 111 15.03 -1.59 20.24
N SER A 112 15.19 -2.29 19.09
CA SER A 112 16.41 -3.03 18.75
C SER A 112 17.29 -2.34 17.71
N ARG A 113 16.76 -1.31 16.99
CA ARG A 113 17.45 -0.66 15.87
C ARG A 113 18.81 -0.09 16.25
N SER A 114 18.91 0.59 17.37
CA SER A 114 20.18 1.16 17.85
C SER A 114 21.20 0.06 18.10
N SER A 115 20.80 -1.00 18.80
CA SER A 115 21.69 -2.12 19.17
C SER A 115 22.20 -2.89 17.95
N VAL A 116 21.34 -3.10 16.93
CA VAL A 116 21.76 -3.74 15.67
C VAL A 116 22.78 -2.89 14.92
N ASN A 117 22.53 -1.60 14.74
CA ASN A 117 23.44 -0.70 14.03
C ASN A 117 24.76 -0.42 14.78
N GLN A 118 24.82 -0.70 16.09
CA GLN A 118 26.05 -0.64 16.90
C GLN A 118 26.77 -1.98 17.02
N GLY A 119 26.26 -3.05 16.41
CA GLY A 119 26.84 -4.39 16.51
C GLY A 119 26.60 -5.08 17.85
N LEU A 120 25.71 -4.60 18.69
CA LEU A 120 25.32 -5.19 19.97
C LEU A 120 24.26 -6.29 19.82
N ALA A 121 23.49 -6.23 18.73
CA ALA A 121 22.49 -7.23 18.37
C ALA A 121 22.67 -7.67 16.91
N ASP A 122 22.04 -8.78 16.54
CA ASP A 122 22.10 -9.36 15.21
C ASP A 122 20.76 -9.21 14.48
N TYR A 123 20.84 -9.24 13.16
CA TYR A 123 19.71 -9.30 12.26
C TYR A 123 19.91 -10.43 11.27
N THR A 124 18.90 -11.29 11.14
CA THR A 124 18.90 -12.36 10.15
C THR A 124 17.92 -12.02 9.02
N PRO A 125 18.40 -11.55 7.85
CA PRO A 125 17.53 -11.24 6.72
C PRO A 125 16.93 -12.51 6.12
N THR A 126 15.61 -12.58 6.10
CA THR A 126 14.86 -13.69 5.48
C THR A 126 13.44 -13.26 5.15
N PHE A 127 12.80 -13.92 4.20
CA PHE A 127 11.36 -13.75 4.00
C PHE A 127 10.59 -14.31 5.20
N LEU A 128 9.55 -13.62 5.61
CA LEU A 128 8.79 -14.03 6.80
C LEU A 128 8.17 -15.42 6.59
N SER A 129 7.74 -15.73 5.36
CA SER A 129 7.20 -17.04 4.98
C SER A 129 8.16 -18.21 5.14
N GLU A 130 9.49 -17.97 5.12
CA GLU A 130 10.52 -19.00 5.16
C GLU A 130 10.97 -19.36 6.59
N ILE A 131 10.71 -18.50 7.58
CA ILE A 131 11.17 -18.72 8.96
C ILE A 131 10.72 -20.07 9.54
N PRO A 132 9.46 -20.51 9.39
CA PRO A 132 9.04 -21.81 9.87
C PRO A 132 9.89 -22.97 9.31
N ASP A 133 10.31 -22.88 8.05
CA ASP A 133 11.14 -23.92 7.43
C ASP A 133 12.59 -23.92 7.99
N LEU A 134 13.12 -22.75 8.37
CA LEU A 134 14.42 -22.68 9.05
C LEU A 134 14.40 -23.44 10.37
N PHE A 135 13.28 -23.38 11.12
CA PHE A 135 13.11 -24.14 12.37
C PHE A 135 12.92 -25.63 12.09
N ARG A 136 12.02 -26.02 11.19
CA ARG A 136 11.74 -27.43 10.85
C ARG A 136 12.98 -28.17 10.32
N ARG A 137 13.80 -27.47 9.55
CA ARG A 137 15.05 -28.04 9.01
C ARG A 137 16.23 -28.00 10.00
N GLY A 138 16.04 -27.43 11.18
CA GLY A 138 17.09 -27.29 12.18
C GLY A 138 18.24 -26.37 11.77
N ILE A 139 18.02 -25.48 10.78
CA ILE A 139 18.99 -24.42 10.42
C ILE A 139 19.14 -23.45 11.57
N ILE A 140 18.00 -23.08 12.16
CA ILE A 140 17.92 -22.34 13.42
C ILE A 140 17.27 -23.26 14.43
N THR A 141 18.00 -23.60 15.49
CA THR A 141 17.51 -24.47 16.57
C THR A 141 16.89 -23.62 17.68
N ILE A 142 15.87 -24.14 18.33
CA ILE A 142 15.21 -23.51 19.48
C ILE A 142 15.35 -24.46 20.66
N ASP A 143 16.12 -24.04 21.68
CA ASP A 143 16.25 -24.82 22.91
C ASP A 143 15.09 -24.55 23.86
N VAL A 144 14.64 -23.28 23.95
CA VAL A 144 13.53 -22.86 24.81
C VAL A 144 12.60 -21.93 24.03
N ALA A 145 11.31 -22.19 24.05
CA ALA A 145 10.29 -21.29 23.53
C ALA A 145 9.52 -20.68 24.71
N LEU A 146 9.54 -19.35 24.83
CA LEU A 146 8.74 -18.58 25.78
C LEU A 146 7.58 -17.96 25.03
N VAL A 147 6.36 -18.49 25.28
CA VAL A 147 5.15 -18.07 24.56
C VAL A 147 4.04 -17.69 25.52
N GLN A 148 3.04 -16.95 25.01
CA GLN A 148 1.86 -16.58 25.79
C GLN A 148 0.62 -17.22 25.17
N LEU A 149 -0.18 -17.91 25.98
CA LEU A 149 -1.35 -18.68 25.56
C LEU A 149 -2.61 -18.31 26.35
N SER A 150 -3.77 -18.53 25.76
CA SER A 150 -5.04 -18.49 26.51
C SER A 150 -5.14 -19.64 27.51
N PRO A 151 -5.98 -19.56 28.54
CA PRO A 151 -6.34 -20.72 29.36
C PRO A 151 -6.84 -21.90 28.51
N PRO A 152 -6.62 -23.15 28.93
CA PRO A 152 -7.13 -24.33 28.23
C PRO A 152 -8.66 -24.39 28.27
N ASP A 153 -9.26 -24.96 27.23
CA ASP A 153 -10.67 -25.33 27.25
C ASP A 153 -10.94 -26.72 27.90
N ALA A 154 -12.17 -27.22 27.77
CA ALA A 154 -12.57 -28.50 28.30
C ALA A 154 -11.73 -29.67 27.74
N ASP A 155 -11.23 -29.54 26.51
CA ASP A 155 -10.46 -30.55 25.80
C ASP A 155 -8.94 -30.38 26.00
N GLY A 156 -8.50 -29.34 26.72
CA GLY A 156 -7.11 -29.01 27.00
C GLY A 156 -6.45 -28.18 25.89
N LEU A 157 -7.21 -27.68 24.94
CA LEU A 157 -6.70 -26.86 23.88
C LEU A 157 -6.53 -25.40 24.35
N MET A 158 -5.40 -24.79 24.05
CA MET A 158 -5.00 -23.43 24.37
C MET A 158 -4.80 -22.65 23.07
N SER A 159 -5.14 -21.37 23.05
CA SER A 159 -4.98 -20.57 21.85
C SER A 159 -3.71 -19.72 21.91
N LEU A 160 -2.98 -19.65 20.79
CA LEU A 160 -1.88 -18.69 20.56
C LEU A 160 -2.40 -17.23 20.47
N GLY A 161 -3.72 -17.06 20.35
CA GLY A 161 -4.37 -15.75 20.41
C GLY A 161 -3.88 -14.79 19.33
N VAL A 162 -3.31 -13.66 19.78
CA VAL A 162 -2.91 -12.57 18.87
C VAL A 162 -1.63 -12.83 18.10
N SER A 163 -0.92 -13.96 18.32
CA SER A 163 0.41 -14.22 17.71
C SER A 163 0.55 -15.71 17.36
N VAL A 164 0.10 -16.08 16.15
CA VAL A 164 0.19 -17.45 15.62
C VAL A 164 1.43 -17.58 14.70
N ASP A 165 1.64 -16.65 13.84
CA ASP A 165 2.70 -16.43 12.86
C ASP A 165 3.79 -17.52 12.81
N ILE A 166 5.00 -17.25 13.29
CA ILE A 166 6.09 -18.21 13.44
C ILE A 166 6.07 -18.92 14.81
N VAL A 167 5.23 -18.42 15.75
CA VAL A 167 5.19 -18.90 17.13
C VAL A 167 4.79 -20.39 17.15
N LYS A 168 3.80 -20.76 16.35
CA LYS A 168 3.37 -22.17 16.27
C LYS A 168 4.51 -23.09 15.85
N SER A 169 5.23 -22.71 14.79
CA SER A 169 6.37 -23.50 14.29
C SER A 169 7.53 -23.53 15.28
N ALA A 170 7.79 -22.41 15.97
CA ALA A 170 8.81 -22.34 17.01
C ALA A 170 8.49 -23.29 18.18
N LEU A 171 7.24 -23.30 18.62
CA LEU A 171 6.73 -24.16 19.68
C LEU A 171 6.86 -25.66 19.31
N GLU A 172 6.50 -26.03 18.08
CA GLU A 172 6.59 -27.40 17.56
C GLU A 172 8.04 -27.93 17.47
N GLN A 173 9.02 -27.04 17.34
CA GLN A 173 10.43 -27.41 17.16
C GLN A 173 11.30 -27.16 18.40
N ALA A 174 10.77 -26.50 19.42
CA ALA A 174 11.51 -26.23 20.66
C ALA A 174 11.73 -27.51 21.48
N ARG A 175 12.88 -27.58 22.17
CA ARG A 175 13.19 -28.66 23.11
C ARG A 175 12.48 -28.51 24.44
N LEU A 176 12.19 -27.28 24.84
CA LEU A 176 11.48 -26.92 26.06
C LEU A 176 10.47 -25.83 25.72
N VAL A 177 9.19 -26.13 25.89
CA VAL A 177 8.08 -25.20 25.65
C VAL A 177 7.56 -24.66 26.96
N VAL A 178 7.61 -23.36 27.13
CA VAL A 178 7.15 -22.63 28.32
C VAL A 178 6.03 -21.69 27.96
N ALA A 179 4.89 -21.86 28.56
CA ALA A 179 3.71 -21.03 28.35
C ALA A 179 3.39 -20.14 29.55
N GLN A 180 3.40 -18.85 29.37
CA GLN A 180 2.64 -17.94 30.21
C GLN A 180 1.17 -18.04 29.86
N VAL A 181 0.35 -18.50 30.78
CA VAL A 181 -1.09 -18.64 30.58
C VAL A 181 -1.78 -17.40 31.10
N ASN A 182 -2.44 -16.67 30.18
CA ASN A 182 -3.03 -15.38 30.44
C ASN A 182 -4.52 -15.36 30.05
N ALA A 183 -5.42 -15.06 30.99
CA ALA A 183 -6.86 -14.98 30.73
C ALA A 183 -7.25 -13.84 29.77
N HIS A 184 -6.40 -12.83 29.59
CA HIS A 184 -6.63 -11.75 28.62
C HIS A 184 -6.29 -12.15 27.17
N MET A 185 -5.58 -13.28 26.94
CA MET A 185 -5.29 -13.76 25.61
C MET A 185 -6.56 -14.25 24.91
N PRO A 186 -6.97 -13.65 23.77
CA PRO A 186 -8.19 -14.05 23.09
C PRO A 186 -8.04 -15.46 22.51
N ARG A 187 -9.10 -16.24 22.58
CA ARG A 187 -9.18 -17.50 21.86
C ARG A 187 -9.59 -17.23 20.42
N VAL A 188 -8.69 -17.48 19.48
CA VAL A 188 -8.94 -17.27 18.05
C VAL A 188 -9.13 -18.61 17.34
N ARG A 189 -9.80 -18.59 16.18
CA ARG A 189 -10.05 -19.76 15.35
C ARG A 189 -8.98 -19.90 14.26
N GLY A 190 -8.95 -21.07 13.65
CA GLY A 190 -7.97 -21.43 12.62
C GLY A 190 -6.95 -22.42 13.14
N ASP A 191 -5.75 -22.38 12.59
CA ASP A 191 -4.63 -23.22 13.00
C ASP A 191 -3.83 -22.57 14.14
N SER A 192 -4.51 -22.21 15.21
CA SER A 192 -4.04 -21.38 16.32
C SER A 192 -4.03 -22.09 17.67
N LEU A 193 -4.42 -23.36 17.70
CA LEU A 193 -4.58 -24.13 18.93
C LEU A 193 -3.37 -25.02 19.20
N VAL A 194 -3.06 -25.16 20.48
CA VAL A 194 -1.99 -26.00 21.04
C VAL A 194 -2.58 -26.83 22.16
N ASP A 195 -2.23 -28.11 22.21
CA ASP A 195 -2.65 -29.01 23.28
C ASP A 195 -1.80 -28.74 24.54
N ILE A 196 -2.40 -28.70 25.71
CA ILE A 196 -1.69 -28.55 26.99
C ILE A 196 -0.64 -29.65 27.21
N ARG A 197 -0.81 -30.81 26.56
CA ARG A 197 0.15 -31.92 26.62
C ARG A 197 1.49 -31.59 25.94
N ASP A 198 1.46 -30.70 24.92
CA ASP A 198 2.64 -30.26 24.16
C ASP A 198 3.40 -29.15 24.87
N ILE A 199 2.90 -28.65 26.01
CA ILE A 199 3.56 -27.65 26.84
C ILE A 199 4.32 -28.35 27.96
N ASP A 200 5.58 -28.01 28.15
CA ASP A 200 6.43 -28.61 29.23
C ASP A 200 6.27 -27.88 30.55
N ILE A 201 6.18 -26.53 30.50
CA ILE A 201 6.07 -25.70 31.70
C ILE A 201 4.98 -24.65 31.50
N ILE A 202 4.14 -24.52 32.51
CA ILE A 202 3.03 -23.57 32.57
C ILE A 202 3.23 -22.61 33.73
N ILE A 203 3.24 -21.31 33.43
CA ILE A 203 3.27 -20.21 34.40
C ILE A 203 1.97 -19.44 34.27
N PRO A 204 0.99 -19.62 35.15
CA PRO A 204 -0.24 -18.83 35.14
C PRO A 204 0.09 -17.39 35.60
N TYR A 205 -0.15 -16.43 34.73
CA TYR A 205 -0.01 -15.02 35.04
C TYR A 205 -0.88 -14.16 34.15
N ASP A 206 -1.85 -13.47 34.76
CA ASP A 206 -2.77 -12.59 34.08
C ASP A 206 -2.23 -11.18 34.04
N GLU A 207 -2.05 -10.65 32.83
CA GLU A 207 -1.64 -9.26 32.57
C GLU A 207 -2.33 -8.73 31.32
N PRO A 208 -2.55 -7.42 31.18
CA PRO A 208 -3.01 -6.83 29.94
C PRO A 208 -2.05 -7.16 28.79
N LEU A 209 -2.60 -7.52 27.63
CA LEU A 209 -1.76 -7.66 26.43
C LEU A 209 -1.19 -6.31 26.01
N LEU A 210 -0.05 -6.34 25.36
CA LEU A 210 0.50 -5.15 24.72
C LEU A 210 -0.48 -4.62 23.67
N GLU A 211 -0.67 -3.31 23.65
CA GLU A 211 -1.51 -2.61 22.68
C GLU A 211 -0.66 -1.79 21.72
N TYR A 212 -1.10 -1.69 20.48
CA TYR A 212 -0.47 -0.84 19.49
C TYR A 212 -1.44 0.27 19.07
N THR A 213 -1.03 1.51 19.31
CA THR A 213 -1.76 2.70 18.86
C THR A 213 -0.91 3.44 17.84
N PRO A 214 -1.36 3.58 16.59
CA PRO A 214 -0.62 4.33 15.58
C PRO A 214 -0.62 5.82 15.90
N GLU A 215 0.42 6.53 15.42
CA GLU A 215 0.47 7.98 15.51
C GLU A 215 -0.70 8.66 14.76
N PRO A 216 -1.08 9.90 15.13
CA PRO A 216 -2.10 10.64 14.43
C PRO A 216 -1.79 10.83 12.94
N VAL A 217 -2.82 10.77 12.11
CA VAL A 217 -2.72 10.92 10.66
C VAL A 217 -2.47 12.38 10.29
N GLY A 218 -1.44 12.64 9.47
CA GLY A 218 -1.13 13.97 8.95
C GLY A 218 -1.64 14.18 7.52
N GLU A 219 -1.63 15.43 7.04
CA GLU A 219 -2.14 15.83 5.73
C GLU A 219 -1.52 15.04 4.55
N ILE A 220 -0.21 14.76 4.60
CA ILE A 220 0.49 13.99 3.56
C ILE A 220 -0.06 12.56 3.48
N THR A 221 -0.21 11.90 4.62
CA THR A 221 -0.73 10.52 4.69
C THR A 221 -2.20 10.46 4.27
N GLU A 222 -2.99 11.49 4.56
CA GLU A 222 -4.36 11.64 4.06
C GLU A 222 -4.43 11.69 2.53
N LYS A 223 -3.57 12.49 1.89
CA LYS A 223 -3.51 12.57 0.41
C LYS A 223 -3.13 11.21 -0.19
N ILE A 224 -2.12 10.55 0.36
CA ILE A 224 -1.70 9.20 -0.08
C ILE A 224 -2.86 8.20 0.07
N GLY A 225 -3.55 8.22 1.21
CA GLY A 225 -4.72 7.37 1.46
C GLY A 225 -5.82 7.53 0.41
N LYS A 226 -6.12 8.75 0.00
CA LYS A 226 -7.09 9.04 -1.06
C LYS A 226 -6.67 8.46 -2.42
N TYR A 227 -5.39 8.58 -2.78
CA TYR A 227 -4.89 8.01 -4.04
C TYR A 227 -4.92 6.49 -4.03
N VAL A 228 -4.50 5.84 -2.93
CA VAL A 228 -4.56 4.38 -2.81
C VAL A 228 -6.01 3.89 -2.88
N ALA A 229 -6.94 4.57 -2.23
CA ALA A 229 -8.36 4.21 -2.27
C ALA A 229 -8.96 4.26 -3.70
N ARG A 230 -8.42 5.06 -4.61
CA ARG A 230 -8.84 5.07 -6.03
C ARG A 230 -8.43 3.79 -6.77
N ILE A 231 -7.31 3.16 -6.37
CA ILE A 231 -6.78 1.94 -7.01
C ILE A 231 -7.54 0.70 -6.51
N VAL A 232 -7.87 0.65 -5.21
CA VAL A 232 -8.63 -0.44 -4.60
C VAL A 232 -10.05 -0.46 -5.17
N GLN A 233 -10.54 -1.63 -5.58
CA GLN A 233 -11.86 -1.82 -6.18
C GLN A 233 -12.79 -2.59 -5.23
N ASP A 234 -14.11 -2.48 -5.46
CA ASP A 234 -15.10 -3.28 -4.75
C ASP A 234 -14.84 -4.78 -5.00
N GLY A 235 -14.81 -5.55 -3.93
CA GLY A 235 -14.54 -6.99 -3.98
C GLY A 235 -13.07 -7.39 -3.99
N ASP A 236 -12.13 -6.44 -3.96
CA ASP A 236 -10.70 -6.74 -3.79
C ASP A 236 -10.45 -7.47 -2.45
N THR A 237 -9.47 -8.37 -2.45
CA THR A 237 -8.93 -8.96 -1.22
C THR A 237 -7.67 -8.19 -0.84
N ILE A 238 -7.68 -7.52 0.31
CA ILE A 238 -6.60 -6.61 0.71
C ILE A 238 -5.65 -7.26 1.72
N GLN A 239 -4.37 -6.90 1.59
CA GLN A 239 -3.36 -6.95 2.64
C GLN A 239 -2.86 -5.53 2.85
N VAL A 240 -2.72 -5.13 4.11
CA VAL A 240 -2.23 -3.79 4.48
C VAL A 240 -1.18 -3.94 5.58
N GLY A 241 -0.04 -3.26 5.41
CA GLY A 241 1.02 -3.24 6.42
C GLY A 241 0.59 -2.53 7.72
N TYR A 242 1.54 -2.27 8.61
CA TYR A 242 1.29 -1.55 9.87
C TYR A 242 1.82 -0.12 9.83
N GLY A 243 1.32 0.72 10.74
CA GLY A 243 1.79 2.08 10.94
C GLY A 243 0.76 3.16 10.57
N THR A 244 1.17 4.40 10.71
CA THR A 244 0.30 5.57 10.49
C THR A 244 -0.24 5.65 9.05
N MET A 245 0.61 5.42 8.05
CA MET A 245 0.20 5.48 6.64
C MET A 245 -0.78 4.37 6.26
N PRO A 246 -0.55 3.08 6.60
CA PRO A 246 -1.53 2.01 6.40
C PRO A 246 -2.90 2.29 7.03
N ASN A 247 -2.92 2.83 8.25
CA ASN A 247 -4.18 3.17 8.91
C ASN A 247 -4.92 4.33 8.22
N ALA A 248 -4.21 5.34 7.74
CA ALA A 248 -4.80 6.40 6.92
C ALA A 248 -5.44 5.83 5.64
N ILE A 249 -4.77 4.89 4.98
CA ILE A 249 -5.28 4.22 3.79
C ILE A 249 -6.58 3.47 4.12
N LEU A 250 -6.60 2.66 5.20
CA LEU A 250 -7.79 1.91 5.62
C LEU A 250 -8.98 2.83 5.88
N ALA A 251 -8.77 4.00 6.50
CA ALA A 251 -9.83 4.97 6.75
C ALA A 251 -10.53 5.44 5.46
N HIS A 252 -9.77 5.59 4.36
CA HIS A 252 -10.29 5.99 3.05
C HIS A 252 -10.98 4.86 2.26
N LEU A 253 -10.92 3.60 2.73
CA LEU A 253 -11.62 2.49 2.11
C LEU A 253 -13.07 2.34 2.57
N SER A 254 -13.56 3.18 3.50
CA SER A 254 -14.91 3.09 4.07
C SER A 254 -16.06 3.20 3.04
N GLY A 255 -15.82 3.77 1.86
CA GLY A 255 -16.77 3.82 0.74
C GLY A 255 -16.78 2.60 -0.17
N LYS A 256 -15.90 1.61 0.05
CA LYS A 256 -15.83 0.38 -0.75
C LYS A 256 -16.87 -0.65 -0.28
N ARG A 257 -17.06 -1.70 -1.10
CA ARG A 257 -18.03 -2.77 -0.85
C ARG A 257 -17.38 -4.14 -1.04
N ASP A 258 -17.81 -5.09 -0.21
CA ASP A 258 -17.45 -6.50 -0.33
C ASP A 258 -15.94 -6.79 -0.33
N LEU A 259 -15.13 -5.97 0.34
CA LEU A 259 -13.71 -6.25 0.48
C LEU A 259 -13.50 -7.59 1.21
N GLY A 260 -12.45 -8.30 0.80
CA GLY A 260 -11.90 -9.44 1.53
C GLY A 260 -10.62 -9.03 2.27
N VAL A 261 -10.21 -9.85 3.24
CA VAL A 261 -8.92 -9.68 3.95
C VAL A 261 -8.16 -10.99 3.95
N HIS A 262 -6.92 -10.93 3.48
CA HIS A 262 -5.90 -11.95 3.60
C HIS A 262 -4.57 -11.23 3.87
N THR A 263 -4.14 -11.24 5.12
CA THR A 263 -3.03 -10.38 5.59
C THR A 263 -2.18 -11.11 6.61
N GLU A 264 -0.92 -10.74 6.77
CA GLU A 264 -0.11 -11.22 7.89
C GLU A 264 -0.56 -10.57 9.21
N LEU A 265 -0.70 -9.25 9.19
CA LEU A 265 -1.06 -8.43 10.34
C LEU A 265 -2.51 -7.97 10.26
N LEU A 266 -3.25 -8.14 11.36
CA LEU A 266 -4.57 -7.57 11.59
C LEU A 266 -4.46 -6.34 12.50
N SER A 267 -5.12 -5.23 12.10
CA SER A 267 -5.12 -3.97 12.84
C SER A 267 -6.54 -3.46 13.13
N ASP A 268 -6.65 -2.49 14.05
CA ASP A 268 -7.93 -1.84 14.39
C ASP A 268 -8.66 -1.29 13.16
N GLY A 269 -7.93 -0.73 12.18
CA GLY A 269 -8.53 -0.20 10.96
C GLY A 269 -9.27 -1.25 10.12
N ILE A 270 -8.78 -2.49 10.08
CA ILE A 270 -9.47 -3.60 9.42
C ILE A 270 -10.75 -3.97 10.20
N ILE A 271 -10.67 -4.02 11.53
CA ILE A 271 -11.82 -4.29 12.39
C ILE A 271 -12.92 -3.23 12.20
N ASP A 272 -12.54 -1.97 12.08
CA ASP A 272 -13.48 -0.88 11.82
C ASP A 272 -14.20 -1.05 10.47
N LEU A 273 -13.48 -1.46 9.42
CA LEU A 273 -14.08 -1.76 8.11
C LEU A 273 -15.03 -2.97 8.19
N MET A 274 -14.71 -3.97 8.99
CA MET A 274 -15.61 -5.13 9.25
C MET A 274 -16.88 -4.68 9.97
N LYS A 275 -16.76 -3.89 11.05
CA LYS A 275 -17.91 -3.35 11.80
C LYS A 275 -18.81 -2.47 10.94
N LYS A 276 -18.24 -1.75 9.96
CA LYS A 276 -18.97 -0.93 8.97
C LYS A 276 -19.59 -1.76 7.83
N GLY A 277 -19.32 -3.07 7.76
CA GLY A 277 -19.81 -3.93 6.68
C GLY A 277 -19.12 -3.74 5.33
N VAL A 278 -18.00 -3.05 5.30
CA VAL A 278 -17.15 -2.87 4.09
C VAL A 278 -16.39 -4.16 3.78
N VAL A 279 -15.84 -4.81 4.81
CA VAL A 279 -15.18 -6.11 4.73
C VAL A 279 -16.20 -7.21 5.03
N THR A 280 -16.61 -7.93 4.00
CA THR A 280 -17.54 -9.07 4.09
C THR A 280 -16.87 -10.41 3.82
N ASN A 281 -15.71 -10.41 3.18
CA ASN A 281 -15.00 -11.60 2.70
C ASN A 281 -15.81 -12.46 1.71
N ALA A 282 -16.95 -11.97 1.22
CA ALA A 282 -17.86 -12.73 0.38
C ALA A 282 -17.30 -13.03 -1.02
N LYS A 283 -16.43 -12.15 -1.52
CA LYS A 283 -15.84 -12.23 -2.86
C LYS A 283 -14.48 -12.96 -2.90
N LYS A 284 -13.91 -13.31 -1.74
CA LYS A 284 -12.63 -14.03 -1.68
C LYS A 284 -12.68 -15.32 -2.47
N THR A 285 -11.55 -15.68 -3.09
CA THR A 285 -11.38 -16.95 -3.80
C THR A 285 -11.11 -18.09 -2.84
N LEU A 286 -10.18 -17.89 -1.88
CA LEU A 286 -9.86 -18.81 -0.79
C LEU A 286 -10.43 -18.30 0.52
N ASP A 287 -10.70 -19.19 1.46
CA ASP A 287 -11.19 -18.85 2.82
C ASP A 287 -12.37 -17.86 2.79
N ARG A 288 -13.38 -18.16 1.95
CA ARG A 288 -14.55 -17.30 1.78
C ARG A 288 -15.25 -17.04 3.11
N LYS A 289 -15.69 -15.80 3.31
CA LYS A 289 -16.35 -15.32 4.54
C LYS A 289 -15.43 -15.34 5.78
N LYS A 290 -14.11 -15.50 5.58
CA LYS A 290 -13.10 -15.44 6.65
C LYS A 290 -12.10 -14.33 6.43
N THR A 291 -11.85 -13.54 7.44
CA THR A 291 -10.66 -12.68 7.55
C THR A 291 -9.50 -13.58 7.97
N VAL A 292 -8.51 -13.72 7.10
CA VAL A 292 -7.31 -14.53 7.37
C VAL A 292 -6.19 -13.62 7.84
N ALA A 293 -5.57 -13.97 8.97
CA ALA A 293 -4.41 -13.27 9.52
C ALA A 293 -3.45 -14.25 10.21
N SER A 294 -2.22 -13.81 10.49
CA SER A 294 -1.23 -14.56 11.29
C SER A 294 -1.04 -13.99 12.67
N PHE A 295 -1.07 -12.67 12.81
CA PHE A 295 -0.99 -12.00 14.10
C PHE A 295 -1.80 -10.70 14.10
N CYS A 296 -2.03 -10.17 15.30
CA CYS A 296 -2.82 -8.96 15.50
C CYS A 296 -2.05 -7.96 16.37
N MET A 297 -2.06 -6.70 15.94
CA MET A 297 -1.57 -5.57 16.72
C MET A 297 -2.68 -4.51 16.75
N GLY A 298 -3.30 -4.34 17.89
CA GLY A 298 -4.43 -3.44 18.02
C GLY A 298 -4.70 -3.07 19.46
N SER A 299 -5.87 -2.54 19.70
CA SER A 299 -6.39 -2.18 21.01
C SER A 299 -7.03 -3.38 21.70
N ARG A 300 -7.22 -3.27 23.01
CA ARG A 300 -7.99 -4.21 23.81
C ARG A 300 -9.37 -4.50 23.19
N ALA A 301 -10.05 -3.49 22.67
CA ALA A 301 -11.36 -3.65 22.02
C ALA A 301 -11.30 -4.55 20.77
N THR A 302 -10.19 -4.55 20.06
CA THR A 302 -9.94 -5.48 18.95
C THR A 302 -9.72 -6.90 19.47
N TYR A 303 -8.94 -7.09 20.52
CA TYR A 303 -8.71 -8.43 21.10
C TYR A 303 -10.00 -9.05 21.65
N GLU A 304 -10.86 -8.25 22.30
CA GLU A 304 -12.20 -8.67 22.72
C GLU A 304 -13.09 -9.07 21.53
N PHE A 305 -12.99 -8.33 20.41
CA PHE A 305 -13.73 -8.64 19.19
C PHE A 305 -13.26 -9.92 18.49
N LEU A 306 -11.99 -10.28 18.64
CA LEU A 306 -11.42 -11.52 18.09
C LEU A 306 -11.86 -12.76 18.86
N HIS A 307 -12.14 -12.61 20.17
CA HIS A 307 -12.40 -13.75 21.06
C HIS A 307 -13.58 -14.62 20.58
N ASN A 308 -13.31 -15.88 20.27
CA ASN A 308 -14.27 -16.86 19.75
C ASN A 308 -15.06 -16.43 18.50
N ASN A 309 -14.61 -15.41 17.78
CA ASN A 309 -15.32 -14.88 16.63
C ASN A 309 -15.12 -15.75 15.37
N PRO A 310 -16.19 -16.34 14.80
CA PRO A 310 -16.08 -17.24 13.66
C PRO A 310 -15.74 -16.55 12.34
N ALA A 311 -15.73 -15.22 12.27
CA ALA A 311 -15.37 -14.47 11.07
C ALA A 311 -13.86 -14.46 10.81
N PHE A 312 -13.04 -14.85 11.79
CA PHE A 312 -11.59 -14.88 11.70
C PHE A 312 -11.05 -16.30 11.52
N GLU A 313 -9.90 -16.36 10.87
CA GLU A 313 -9.10 -17.54 10.64
C GLU A 313 -7.63 -17.18 10.84
N PHE A 314 -7.05 -17.48 12.00
CA PHE A 314 -5.63 -17.26 12.26
C PHE A 314 -4.84 -18.46 11.78
N ARG A 315 -3.78 -18.19 11.01
CA ARG A 315 -2.93 -19.20 10.37
C ARG A 315 -1.45 -18.95 10.64
N PRO A 316 -0.61 -19.99 10.65
CA PRO A 316 0.83 -19.80 10.60
C PRO A 316 1.28 -18.99 9.37
N ILE A 317 2.44 -18.36 9.48
CA ILE A 317 2.92 -17.40 8.48
C ILE A 317 3.22 -18.06 7.12
N ASP A 318 3.65 -19.30 7.10
CA ASP A 318 3.90 -20.07 5.88
C ASP A 318 2.63 -20.42 5.08
N TYR A 319 1.45 -20.20 5.66
CA TYR A 319 0.18 -20.20 4.95
C TYR A 319 -0.19 -18.80 4.44
N THR A 320 -0.22 -17.80 5.32
CA THR A 320 -0.70 -16.46 4.97
C THR A 320 0.23 -15.76 3.98
N ASN A 321 1.54 -15.94 4.15
CA ASN A 321 2.58 -15.30 3.32
C ASN A 321 3.05 -16.21 2.17
N SER A 322 2.48 -17.43 2.03
CA SER A 322 2.81 -18.30 0.91
C SER A 322 2.49 -17.63 -0.43
N LEU A 323 3.47 -17.53 -1.31
CA LEU A 323 3.29 -17.05 -2.68
C LEU A 323 2.20 -17.81 -3.43
N PHE A 324 2.08 -19.13 -3.18
CA PHE A 324 1.05 -19.98 -3.76
C PHE A 324 -0.34 -19.67 -3.23
N THR A 325 -0.47 -19.38 -1.94
CA THR A 325 -1.76 -19.02 -1.33
C THR A 325 -2.18 -17.62 -1.79
N ILE A 326 -1.27 -16.63 -1.71
CA ILE A 326 -1.52 -15.25 -2.14
C ILE A 326 -1.87 -15.21 -3.63
N GLY A 327 -1.07 -15.88 -4.48
CA GLY A 327 -1.25 -15.91 -5.94
C GLY A 327 -2.56 -16.56 -6.41
N ARG A 328 -3.21 -17.35 -5.56
CA ARG A 328 -4.53 -17.95 -5.84
C ARG A 328 -5.71 -17.09 -5.40
N GLN A 329 -5.47 -16.00 -4.67
CA GLN A 329 -6.52 -15.02 -4.34
C GLN A 329 -6.73 -14.07 -5.52
N ALA A 330 -7.80 -14.23 -6.28
CA ALA A 330 -8.16 -13.28 -7.31
C ALA A 330 -8.36 -11.87 -6.73
N ASN A 331 -7.93 -10.84 -7.47
CA ASN A 331 -7.98 -9.43 -7.07
C ASN A 331 -7.26 -9.16 -5.74
N MET A 332 -6.17 -9.90 -5.48
CA MET A 332 -5.33 -9.65 -4.31
C MET A 332 -4.64 -8.29 -4.44
N THR A 333 -4.89 -7.40 -3.50
CA THR A 333 -4.35 -6.03 -3.48
C THR A 333 -3.46 -5.87 -2.26
N ALA A 334 -2.14 -5.96 -2.48
CA ALA A 334 -1.13 -5.76 -1.43
C ALA A 334 -0.77 -4.28 -1.35
N ILE A 335 -0.83 -3.71 -0.14
CA ILE A 335 -0.57 -2.29 0.13
C ILE A 335 0.53 -2.20 1.19
N ASN A 336 1.71 -1.76 0.77
CA ASN A 336 2.89 -1.68 1.62
C ASN A 336 3.59 -0.33 1.50
N THR A 337 4.54 -0.07 2.40
CA THR A 337 5.30 1.19 2.45
C THR A 337 6.77 0.97 2.15
N ALA A 338 7.48 2.05 1.80
CA ALA A 338 8.91 2.01 1.50
C ALA A 338 9.67 3.19 2.08
N LEU A 339 10.98 3.03 2.18
CA LEU A 339 11.93 4.08 2.56
C LEU A 339 12.40 4.88 1.34
N GLU A 340 12.79 4.19 0.26
CA GLU A 340 13.21 4.81 -1.00
C GLU A 340 12.78 3.94 -2.19
N ILE A 341 12.58 4.60 -3.33
CA ILE A 341 12.44 3.96 -4.64
C ILE A 341 13.34 4.65 -5.66
N ASP A 342 14.09 3.88 -6.46
CA ASP A 342 14.89 4.44 -7.53
C ASP A 342 14.09 4.65 -8.83
N LEU A 343 14.64 5.45 -9.76
CA LEU A 343 13.98 5.75 -11.04
C LEU A 343 13.74 4.53 -11.94
N THR A 344 14.32 3.39 -11.63
CA THR A 344 14.08 2.13 -12.34
C THR A 344 12.99 1.27 -11.71
N GLY A 345 12.59 1.60 -10.47
CA GLY A 345 11.56 0.92 -9.70
C GLY A 345 12.08 -0.12 -8.71
N GLN A 346 13.38 -0.10 -8.36
CA GLN A 346 13.89 -0.85 -7.19
C GLN A 346 13.52 -0.12 -5.91
N VAL A 347 13.22 -0.88 -4.86
CA VAL A 347 12.71 -0.35 -3.59
C VAL A 347 13.52 -0.88 -2.43
N THR A 348 13.88 0.00 -1.50
CA THR A 348 14.32 -0.42 -0.17
C THR A 348 13.25 -0.09 0.86
N ALA A 349 12.97 -1.06 1.73
CA ALA A 349 12.10 -0.91 2.89
C ALA A 349 12.83 -1.26 4.20
N GLU A 350 13.98 -1.90 4.12
CA GLU A 350 14.72 -2.43 5.27
C GLU A 350 15.95 -1.62 5.69
N SER A 351 16.49 -0.76 4.78
CA SER A 351 17.68 0.04 5.08
C SER A 351 17.67 1.41 4.42
N ILE A 352 18.41 2.35 5.00
CA ILE A 352 18.71 3.67 4.41
C ILE A 352 20.23 3.77 4.32
N GLY A 353 20.77 3.56 3.11
CA GLY A 353 22.19 3.35 2.96
C GLY A 353 22.66 2.12 3.76
N GLU A 354 23.72 2.27 4.52
CA GLU A 354 24.29 1.20 5.35
C GLU A 354 23.55 0.96 6.68
N LEU A 355 22.58 1.84 7.03
CA LEU A 355 21.85 1.71 8.29
C LEU A 355 20.61 0.82 8.12
N PHE A 356 20.56 -0.26 8.86
CA PHE A 356 19.37 -1.11 8.96
C PHE A 356 18.24 -0.38 9.70
N TYR A 357 17.05 -0.41 9.09
CA TYR A 357 15.87 0.26 9.62
C TYR A 357 14.81 -0.72 10.12
N SER A 358 14.55 -1.76 9.35
CA SER A 358 13.55 -2.80 9.65
C SER A 358 14.05 -4.18 9.19
N GLY A 359 13.32 -4.90 8.38
CA GLY A 359 13.71 -6.20 7.82
C GLY A 359 12.97 -6.48 6.52
N VAL A 360 13.29 -7.59 5.88
CA VAL A 360 12.58 -8.07 4.68
C VAL A 360 11.10 -8.27 4.99
N GLY A 361 10.79 -8.94 6.11
CA GLY A 361 9.42 -9.18 6.55
C GLY A 361 8.58 -9.93 5.52
N GLY A 362 7.25 -9.70 5.56
CA GLY A 362 6.32 -10.28 4.61
C GLY A 362 5.95 -9.38 3.44
N GLN A 363 6.52 -8.16 3.38
CA GLN A 363 6.21 -7.23 2.29
C GLN A 363 6.51 -7.83 0.92
N ALA A 364 7.68 -8.46 0.75
CA ALA A 364 8.08 -9.06 -0.51
C ALA A 364 7.20 -10.27 -0.87
N ASP A 365 6.78 -11.07 0.12
CA ASP A 365 5.83 -12.17 -0.07
C ASP A 365 4.53 -11.67 -0.70
N PHE A 366 3.91 -10.65 -0.08
CA PHE A 366 2.63 -10.13 -0.53
C PHE A 366 2.73 -9.33 -1.83
N MET A 367 3.76 -8.50 -2.02
CA MET A 367 3.93 -7.73 -3.25
C MET A 367 4.13 -8.66 -4.45
N ARG A 368 4.97 -9.69 -4.31
CA ARG A 368 5.21 -10.68 -5.35
C ARG A 368 4.02 -11.62 -5.55
N GLY A 369 3.42 -12.09 -4.46
CA GLY A 369 2.24 -12.96 -4.52
C GLY A 369 1.04 -12.27 -5.18
N SER A 370 0.79 -11.00 -4.87
CA SER A 370 -0.28 -10.23 -5.51
C SER A 370 -0.02 -9.97 -6.98
N ALA A 371 1.25 -9.79 -7.40
CA ALA A 371 1.61 -9.67 -8.80
C ALA A 371 1.33 -10.95 -9.61
N LEU A 372 1.34 -12.12 -8.96
CA LEU A 372 0.99 -13.41 -9.58
C LEU A 372 -0.52 -13.69 -9.58
N ALA A 373 -1.28 -13.03 -8.72
CA ALA A 373 -2.71 -13.26 -8.57
C ALA A 373 -3.51 -12.72 -9.78
N PRO A 374 -4.53 -13.44 -10.27
CA PRO A 374 -5.40 -12.92 -11.32
C PRO A 374 -6.07 -11.61 -10.89
N GLY A 375 -5.88 -10.52 -11.64
CA GLY A 375 -6.37 -9.18 -11.30
C GLY A 375 -5.70 -8.56 -10.08
N GLY A 376 -4.58 -9.13 -9.62
CA GLY A 376 -3.88 -8.67 -8.44
C GLY A 376 -3.13 -7.35 -8.64
N LYS A 377 -2.91 -6.62 -7.56
CA LYS A 377 -2.28 -5.30 -7.54
C LYS A 377 -1.25 -5.22 -6.42
N SER A 378 -0.04 -4.81 -6.75
CA SER A 378 0.98 -4.46 -5.76
C SER A 378 1.12 -2.94 -5.69
N ILE A 379 0.79 -2.36 -4.54
CA ILE A 379 0.75 -0.91 -4.30
C ILE A 379 1.82 -0.56 -3.26
N LEU A 380 2.72 0.33 -3.64
CA LEU A 380 3.74 0.89 -2.78
C LEU A 380 3.40 2.34 -2.45
N ALA A 381 3.19 2.63 -1.19
CA ALA A 381 2.89 3.97 -0.70
C ALA A 381 4.09 4.55 0.04
N LEU A 382 4.52 5.76 -0.30
CA LEU A 382 5.60 6.44 0.41
C LEU A 382 5.43 7.96 0.34
N ARG A 383 5.93 8.65 1.36
CA ARG A 383 6.08 10.12 1.28
C ARG A 383 7.14 10.43 0.23
N SER A 384 6.94 11.48 -0.55
CA SER A 384 7.91 11.88 -1.58
C SER A 384 9.23 12.37 -1.00
N THR A 385 9.25 12.77 0.28
CA THR A 385 10.44 13.30 0.99
C THR A 385 10.63 12.67 2.36
N SER A 386 11.83 12.84 2.93
CA SER A 386 12.11 12.66 4.35
C SER A 386 11.22 13.56 5.21
N THR A 387 11.10 13.26 6.52
CA THR A 387 10.22 14.01 7.43
C THR A 387 10.61 15.49 7.52
N ASP A 388 11.89 15.80 7.49
CA ASP A 388 12.46 17.15 7.46
C ASP A 388 12.45 17.81 6.06
N GLN A 389 11.90 17.11 5.06
CA GLN A 389 11.84 17.52 3.66
C GLN A 389 13.21 17.81 3.01
N SER A 390 14.31 17.43 3.64
CA SER A 390 15.66 17.70 3.13
C SER A 390 16.06 16.79 1.96
N ARG A 391 15.49 15.59 1.87
CA ARG A 391 15.83 14.56 0.88
C ARG A 391 14.61 14.01 0.18
N SER A 392 14.75 13.71 -1.12
CA SER A 392 13.77 12.95 -1.89
C SER A 392 13.82 11.47 -1.52
N ARG A 393 12.66 10.81 -1.44
CA ARG A 393 12.55 9.35 -1.33
C ARG A 393 12.39 8.66 -2.67
N ILE A 394 12.13 9.42 -3.74
CA ILE A 394 12.32 8.98 -5.12
C ILE A 394 13.72 9.43 -5.52
N VAL A 395 14.60 8.48 -5.81
CA VAL A 395 16.03 8.71 -5.98
C VAL A 395 16.55 8.20 -7.32
N PRO A 396 17.64 8.74 -7.87
CA PRO A 396 18.21 8.27 -9.15
C PRO A 396 18.67 6.81 -9.11
N SER A 397 19.20 6.37 -7.98
CA SER A 397 19.53 5.00 -7.59
C SER A 397 19.39 4.91 -6.07
N LEU A 398 19.10 3.73 -5.54
CA LEU A 398 19.07 3.53 -4.09
C LEU A 398 20.36 4.04 -3.45
N SER A 399 20.24 4.52 -2.22
CA SER A 399 21.39 5.00 -1.44
C SER A 399 22.47 3.94 -1.35
N SER A 400 23.75 4.34 -1.41
CA SER A 400 24.89 3.40 -1.35
C SER A 400 24.81 2.53 -0.09
N GLY A 401 24.92 1.22 -0.23
CA GLY A 401 24.78 0.24 0.86
C GLY A 401 23.33 -0.20 1.12
N ALA A 402 22.31 0.44 0.56
CA ALA A 402 20.94 0.00 0.72
C ALA A 402 20.65 -1.26 -0.11
N SER A 403 19.92 -2.21 0.47
CA SER A 403 19.46 -3.40 -0.23
C SER A 403 18.14 -3.14 -0.98
N ALA A 404 17.91 -3.86 -2.07
CA ALA A 404 16.65 -3.85 -2.77
C ALA A 404 15.70 -4.87 -2.14
N THR A 405 14.83 -4.43 -1.22
CA THR A 405 13.80 -5.28 -0.62
C THR A 405 12.80 -5.77 -1.65
N LEU A 406 12.45 -4.91 -2.64
CA LEU A 406 11.63 -5.28 -3.79
C LEU A 406 12.39 -5.01 -5.08
N ILE A 407 12.35 -5.99 -5.98
CA ILE A 407 12.91 -5.84 -7.31
C ILE A 407 11.94 -5.08 -8.24
N ARG A 408 12.44 -4.61 -9.39
CA ARG A 408 11.69 -3.83 -10.38
C ARG A 408 10.40 -4.50 -10.86
N GLY A 409 10.36 -5.84 -10.89
CA GLY A 409 9.22 -6.61 -11.38
C GLY A 409 8.05 -6.71 -10.39
N ASP A 410 8.28 -6.48 -9.10
CA ASP A 410 7.30 -6.74 -8.06
C ASP A 410 6.39 -5.53 -7.75
N VAL A 411 6.69 -4.35 -8.32
CA VAL A 411 5.98 -3.09 -8.05
C VAL A 411 5.11 -2.70 -9.22
N HIS A 412 3.78 -2.66 -9.02
CA HIS A 412 2.83 -2.21 -10.05
C HIS A 412 2.49 -0.73 -9.89
N TYR A 413 2.13 -0.30 -8.69
CA TYR A 413 1.73 1.06 -8.39
C TYR A 413 2.66 1.67 -7.34
N VAL A 414 3.02 2.92 -7.55
CA VAL A 414 3.72 3.75 -6.58
C VAL A 414 2.86 4.98 -6.31
N VAL A 415 2.62 5.27 -5.04
CA VAL A 415 1.74 6.37 -4.61
C VAL A 415 2.49 7.30 -3.67
N THR A 416 2.46 8.59 -3.97
CA THR A 416 2.91 9.66 -3.09
C THR A 416 1.79 10.68 -2.88
N GLU A 417 2.02 11.70 -2.09
CA GLU A 417 1.10 12.85 -1.95
C GLU A 417 0.93 13.69 -3.23
N TYR A 418 1.72 13.40 -4.29
CA TYR A 418 1.67 14.05 -5.59
C TYR A 418 1.05 13.18 -6.70
N GLY A 419 0.52 12.02 -6.35
CA GLY A 419 -0.23 11.18 -7.28
C GLY A 419 0.23 9.74 -7.32
N THR A 420 -0.18 9.07 -8.39
CA THR A 420 0.05 7.63 -8.64
C THR A 420 0.88 7.42 -9.89
N ALA A 421 1.93 6.60 -9.81
CA ALA A 421 2.69 6.08 -10.94
C ALA A 421 2.38 4.59 -11.13
N TYR A 422 1.95 4.20 -12.32
CA TYR A 422 1.78 2.80 -12.71
C TYR A 422 3.03 2.34 -13.45
N LEU A 423 3.69 1.29 -12.96
CA LEU A 423 5.00 0.84 -13.47
C LEU A 423 4.95 -0.51 -14.19
N HIS A 424 3.87 -1.29 -14.00
CA HIS A 424 3.78 -2.63 -14.59
C HIS A 424 3.74 -2.57 -16.12
N GLY A 425 4.58 -3.39 -16.78
CA GLY A 425 4.69 -3.41 -18.23
C GLY A 425 5.43 -2.24 -18.87
N LYS A 426 5.87 -1.22 -18.08
CA LYS A 426 6.60 -0.06 -18.57
C LYS A 426 8.10 -0.29 -18.69
N ASN A 427 8.71 0.28 -19.73
CA ASN A 427 10.16 0.33 -19.89
C ASN A 427 10.82 1.29 -18.89
N ILE A 428 12.15 1.29 -18.81
CA ILE A 428 12.90 2.09 -17.81
C ILE A 428 12.65 3.58 -17.96
N ARG A 429 12.58 4.11 -19.18
CA ARG A 429 12.31 5.53 -19.45
C ARG A 429 10.93 5.93 -18.92
N GLU A 430 9.92 5.15 -19.23
CA GLU A 430 8.54 5.38 -18.79
C GLU A 430 8.42 5.31 -17.27
N ARG A 431 9.11 4.35 -16.64
CA ARG A 431 9.17 4.24 -15.17
C ARG A 431 9.79 5.49 -14.56
N ALA A 432 10.95 5.93 -15.09
CA ALA A 432 11.63 7.12 -14.60
C ALA A 432 10.73 8.36 -14.70
N MET A 433 10.09 8.59 -15.86
CA MET A 433 9.20 9.74 -16.04
C MET A 433 7.96 9.66 -15.13
N SER A 434 7.37 8.47 -14.97
CA SER A 434 6.22 8.27 -14.07
C SER A 434 6.59 8.56 -12.61
N LEU A 435 7.75 8.11 -12.15
CA LEU A 435 8.24 8.35 -10.79
C LEU A 435 8.61 9.83 -10.56
N ILE A 436 9.25 10.48 -11.55
CA ILE A 436 9.55 11.90 -11.48
C ILE A 436 8.28 12.74 -11.37
N ALA A 437 7.21 12.37 -12.09
CA ALA A 437 5.93 13.07 -12.06
C ALA A 437 5.30 13.10 -10.65
N ILE A 438 5.48 12.06 -9.85
CA ILE A 438 4.96 11.95 -8.48
C ILE A 438 5.99 12.30 -7.39
N ALA A 439 7.21 12.69 -7.76
CA ALA A 439 8.21 13.21 -6.83
C ALA A 439 7.81 14.60 -6.32
N HIS A 440 8.35 15.01 -5.17
CA HIS A 440 8.16 16.36 -4.67
C HIS A 440 8.67 17.39 -5.72
N PRO A 441 7.91 18.44 -6.06
CA PRO A 441 8.22 19.38 -7.14
C PRO A 441 9.65 19.97 -7.06
N ARG A 442 10.11 20.27 -5.84
CA ARG A 442 11.47 20.78 -5.59
C ARG A 442 12.58 19.89 -6.14
N PHE A 443 12.38 18.56 -6.15
CA PHE A 443 13.40 17.60 -6.56
C PHE A 443 13.27 17.14 -8.01
N ARG A 444 12.16 17.43 -8.70
CA ARG A 444 11.94 17.01 -10.09
C ARG A 444 13.03 17.50 -11.06
N PRO A 445 13.47 18.79 -11.03
CA PRO A 445 14.55 19.25 -11.90
C PRO A 445 15.85 18.47 -11.71
N TRP A 446 16.22 18.21 -10.46
CA TRP A 446 17.38 17.40 -10.12
C TRP A 446 17.24 15.95 -10.62
N LEU A 447 16.07 15.33 -10.43
CA LEU A 447 15.81 13.96 -10.90
C LEU A 447 15.88 13.86 -12.43
N ILE A 448 15.35 14.84 -13.16
CA ILE A 448 15.48 14.93 -14.63
C ILE A 448 16.94 14.98 -15.04
N GLU A 449 17.75 15.83 -14.41
CA GLU A 449 19.18 15.95 -14.71
C GLU A 449 19.93 14.64 -14.44
N GLN A 450 19.67 14.01 -13.29
CA GLN A 450 20.25 12.71 -12.95
C GLN A 450 19.78 11.59 -13.88
N ALA A 451 18.53 11.61 -14.31
CA ALA A 451 18.00 10.63 -15.25
C ALA A 451 18.65 10.77 -16.65
N ARG A 452 18.84 12.02 -17.12
CA ARG A 452 19.55 12.31 -18.40
C ARG A 452 21.00 11.85 -18.35
N SER A 453 21.75 12.23 -17.31
CA SER A 453 23.17 11.89 -17.17
C SER A 453 23.41 10.38 -17.11
N ARG A 454 22.44 9.61 -16.63
CA ARG A 454 22.46 8.14 -16.55
C ARG A 454 21.87 7.45 -17.78
N GLY A 455 21.36 8.17 -18.75
CA GLY A 455 20.72 7.64 -19.95
C GLY A 455 19.39 6.92 -19.69
N LEU A 456 18.72 7.23 -18.57
CA LEU A 456 17.41 6.64 -18.22
C LEU A 456 16.26 7.28 -19.01
N ILE A 457 16.44 8.53 -19.47
CA ILE A 457 15.47 9.27 -20.29
C ILE A 457 16.17 9.85 -21.50
N TYR A 458 15.42 10.42 -22.45
CA TYR A 458 15.99 11.09 -23.61
C TYR A 458 16.89 12.26 -23.21
N ARG A 459 17.97 12.50 -23.98
CA ARG A 459 18.88 13.61 -23.71
C ARG A 459 18.23 14.98 -23.87
N ASP A 460 17.26 15.07 -24.78
CA ASP A 460 16.47 16.25 -25.12
C ASP A 460 15.12 16.29 -24.40
N GLN A 461 14.89 15.41 -23.38
CA GLN A 461 13.66 15.42 -22.61
C GLN A 461 13.36 16.81 -22.06
N ALA A 462 12.29 17.45 -22.51
CA ALA A 462 11.85 18.74 -22.01
C ALA A 462 11.21 18.61 -20.61
N TYR A 463 11.32 19.66 -19.82
CA TYR A 463 10.70 19.77 -18.49
C TYR A 463 10.47 21.24 -18.14
N ILE A 464 9.29 21.57 -17.61
CA ILE A 464 8.94 22.93 -17.16
C ILE A 464 9.02 22.94 -15.62
N PRO A 465 9.98 23.68 -15.01
CA PRO A 465 10.09 23.76 -13.56
C PRO A 465 9.10 24.75 -12.95
N GLY A 466 8.83 24.60 -11.63
CA GLY A 466 7.99 25.52 -10.86
C GLY A 466 6.51 25.33 -11.08
N ALA A 467 5.71 26.29 -10.58
CA ALA A 467 4.26 26.20 -10.56
C ALA A 467 3.62 26.07 -11.95
N ALA A 468 4.23 26.64 -12.99
CA ALA A 468 3.75 26.53 -14.37
C ALA A 468 3.78 25.09 -14.93
N GLY A 469 4.70 24.25 -14.43
CA GLY A 469 4.79 22.83 -14.78
C GLY A 469 4.16 21.89 -13.74
N GLU A 470 3.59 22.40 -12.66
CA GLU A 470 2.92 21.57 -11.65
C GLU A 470 1.57 21.07 -12.17
N TYR A 471 1.36 19.77 -12.00
CA TYR A 471 0.11 19.13 -12.43
C TYR A 471 -1.09 19.65 -11.63
N PRO A 472 -2.12 20.22 -12.29
CA PRO A 472 -3.28 20.81 -11.62
C PRO A 472 -4.32 19.74 -11.27
N GLU A 473 -4.07 18.96 -10.23
CA GLU A 473 -4.93 17.84 -9.80
C GLU A 473 -6.37 18.26 -9.51
N TRP A 474 -6.59 19.48 -9.04
CA TRP A 474 -7.95 19.99 -8.71
C TRP A 474 -8.88 20.09 -9.94
N LEU A 475 -8.34 19.94 -11.14
CA LEU A 475 -9.11 19.87 -12.39
C LEU A 475 -9.55 18.45 -12.76
N GLU A 476 -9.11 17.43 -12.02
CA GLU A 476 -9.58 16.05 -12.23
C GLU A 476 -11.05 15.91 -11.86
N THR A 477 -11.86 15.29 -12.74
CA THR A 477 -13.28 15.08 -12.48
C THR A 477 -13.83 13.87 -13.24
N TYR A 478 -14.84 13.22 -12.67
CA TYR A 478 -15.60 12.19 -13.36
C TYR A 478 -16.86 12.82 -13.99
N ARG A 479 -17.10 12.51 -15.24
CA ARG A 479 -18.26 12.93 -16.02
C ARG A 479 -18.84 11.74 -16.76
N SER A 480 -20.11 11.84 -17.15
CA SER A 480 -20.73 10.85 -18.06
C SER A 480 -21.26 11.55 -19.29
N THR A 481 -21.10 10.93 -20.43
CA THR A 481 -21.75 11.43 -21.66
C THR A 481 -23.28 11.23 -21.55
N ARG A 482 -24.04 11.89 -22.43
CA ARG A 482 -25.50 11.69 -22.51
C ARG A 482 -25.90 10.24 -22.84
N THR A 483 -24.99 9.45 -23.42
CA THR A 483 -25.17 8.03 -23.71
C THR A 483 -24.79 7.13 -22.54
N GLY A 484 -24.43 7.68 -21.38
CA GLY A 484 -24.04 6.93 -20.18
C GLY A 484 -22.60 6.45 -20.17
N LEU A 485 -21.74 6.87 -21.12
CA LEU A 485 -20.33 6.51 -21.12
C LEU A 485 -19.60 7.25 -19.99
N PRO A 486 -19.02 6.55 -19.00
CA PRO A 486 -18.23 7.19 -17.94
C PRO A 486 -16.89 7.67 -18.48
N LEU A 487 -16.49 8.87 -18.12
CA LEU A 487 -15.21 9.48 -18.48
C LEU A 487 -14.52 10.01 -17.25
N PHE A 488 -13.24 9.74 -17.11
CA PHE A 488 -12.36 10.44 -16.19
C PHE A 488 -11.66 11.56 -16.96
N LEU A 489 -12.01 12.81 -16.66
CA LEU A 489 -11.37 13.98 -17.25
C LEU A 489 -10.21 14.42 -16.36
N ARG A 490 -9.04 14.51 -16.94
CA ARG A 490 -7.84 14.99 -16.24
C ARG A 490 -6.89 15.74 -17.17
N PRO A 491 -6.14 16.72 -16.65
CA PRO A 491 -5.02 17.30 -17.41
C PRO A 491 -4.01 16.22 -17.83
N VAL A 492 -3.29 16.47 -18.90
CA VAL A 492 -2.21 15.59 -19.34
C VAL A 492 -1.06 15.62 -18.32
N LYS A 493 -0.38 14.50 -18.14
CA LYS A 493 0.82 14.37 -17.31
C LYS A 493 2.04 14.20 -18.21
N ILE A 494 3.21 14.64 -17.76
CA ILE A 494 4.47 14.43 -18.50
C ILE A 494 4.75 12.94 -18.73
N SER A 495 4.19 12.06 -17.92
CA SER A 495 4.29 10.60 -18.06
C SER A 495 3.33 9.98 -19.08
N ASP A 496 2.45 10.76 -19.70
CA ASP A 496 1.43 10.27 -20.63
C ASP A 496 1.92 10.13 -22.08
N GLU A 497 3.22 10.26 -22.35
CA GLU A 497 3.76 10.22 -23.70
C GLU A 497 3.32 8.98 -24.49
N ASP A 498 3.43 7.78 -23.88
CA ASP A 498 3.03 6.55 -24.56
C ASP A 498 1.51 6.40 -24.69
N LEU A 499 0.76 6.92 -23.74
CA LEU A 499 -0.70 6.96 -23.78
C LEU A 499 -1.18 7.84 -24.96
N ILE A 500 -0.59 9.04 -25.11
CA ILE A 500 -0.85 9.94 -26.26
C ILE A 500 -0.39 9.30 -27.56
N LYS A 501 0.79 8.66 -27.59
CA LYS A 501 1.31 7.96 -28.78
C LYS A 501 0.35 6.87 -29.24
N SER A 502 -0.09 6.00 -28.32
CA SER A 502 -1.04 4.91 -28.63
C SER A 502 -2.35 5.46 -29.16
N PHE A 503 -2.85 6.55 -28.56
CA PHE A 503 -4.04 7.23 -29.04
C PHE A 503 -3.86 7.80 -30.46
N LEU A 504 -2.79 8.52 -30.74
CA LEU A 504 -2.54 9.10 -32.07
C LEU A 504 -2.41 8.02 -33.14
N TYR A 505 -1.78 6.88 -32.82
CA TYR A 505 -1.64 5.76 -33.76
C TYR A 505 -2.93 4.94 -33.96
N SER A 506 -3.92 5.10 -33.10
CA SER A 506 -5.23 4.47 -33.25
C SER A 506 -6.18 5.24 -34.18
N LEU A 507 -5.80 6.46 -34.60
CA LEU A 507 -6.65 7.33 -35.39
C LEU A 507 -6.55 7.02 -36.89
N SER A 508 -7.68 7.20 -37.57
CA SER A 508 -7.70 7.16 -39.04
C SER A 508 -6.99 8.40 -39.65
N ASP A 509 -6.48 8.23 -40.88
CA ASP A 509 -5.88 9.34 -41.64
C ASP A 509 -6.84 10.53 -41.77
N LYS A 510 -8.15 10.25 -41.89
CA LYS A 510 -9.17 11.29 -41.95
C LYS A 510 -9.24 12.10 -40.65
N SER A 511 -9.21 11.44 -39.49
CA SER A 511 -9.26 12.13 -38.19
C SER A 511 -8.01 12.97 -37.95
N ILE A 512 -6.84 12.48 -38.38
CA ILE A 512 -5.57 13.20 -38.32
C ILE A 512 -5.61 14.43 -39.26
N TYR A 513 -6.01 14.23 -40.51
CA TYR A 513 -6.10 15.32 -41.51
C TYR A 513 -7.04 16.45 -41.05
N THR A 514 -8.23 16.11 -40.54
CA THR A 514 -9.19 17.10 -40.06
C THR A 514 -8.70 17.91 -38.85
N ARG A 515 -7.76 17.37 -38.08
CA ARG A 515 -7.16 18.07 -36.91
C ARG A 515 -5.95 18.91 -37.25
N TYR A 516 -5.06 18.42 -38.11
CA TYR A 516 -3.74 19.01 -38.36
C TYR A 516 -3.61 19.68 -39.70
N PHE A 517 -4.58 19.55 -40.58
CA PHE A 517 -4.55 20.02 -41.98
C PHE A 517 -3.39 19.42 -42.78
N ALA A 518 -2.85 18.27 -42.32
CA ALA A 518 -1.74 17.57 -42.92
C ALA A 518 -1.88 16.05 -42.77
N ASN A 519 -1.32 15.31 -43.72
CA ASN A 519 -1.24 13.85 -43.61
C ASN A 519 -0.14 13.43 -42.63
N MET A 520 -0.33 12.30 -41.94
CA MET A 520 0.63 11.77 -40.97
C MET A 520 2.02 11.48 -41.56
N MET A 521 2.10 11.18 -42.86
CA MET A 521 3.36 11.00 -43.61
C MET A 521 4.21 12.30 -43.73
N LEU A 522 3.59 13.46 -43.53
CA LEU A 522 4.26 14.76 -43.57
C LEU A 522 4.71 15.23 -42.17
N MET A 523 4.40 14.44 -41.12
CA MET A 523 4.89 14.74 -39.78
C MET A 523 6.40 14.46 -39.67
N PRO A 524 7.14 15.21 -38.86
CA PRO A 524 8.59 15.03 -38.67
C PRO A 524 8.89 13.55 -38.29
N HIS A 525 10.04 13.05 -38.75
CA HIS A 525 10.47 11.67 -38.46
C HIS A 525 10.70 11.39 -36.96
N ASN A 526 10.75 12.44 -36.14
CA ASN A 526 10.89 12.33 -34.69
C ASN A 526 9.55 12.45 -33.97
N ILE A 527 8.84 11.34 -33.85
CA ILE A 527 7.56 11.27 -33.13
C ILE A 527 7.68 11.74 -31.67
N HIS A 528 8.82 11.51 -31.03
CA HIS A 528 9.10 11.94 -29.67
C HIS A 528 8.99 13.47 -29.52
N GLU A 529 9.57 14.25 -30.43
CA GLU A 529 9.47 15.71 -30.41
C GLU A 529 8.01 16.21 -30.52
N ILE A 530 7.19 15.52 -31.33
CA ILE A 530 5.76 15.84 -31.44
C ILE A 530 5.06 15.51 -30.10
N LEU A 531 5.34 14.34 -29.53
CA LEU A 531 4.71 13.90 -28.29
C LEU A 531 5.08 14.80 -27.11
N GLN A 532 6.31 15.29 -27.05
CA GLN A 532 6.71 16.25 -26.01
C GLN A 532 5.88 17.53 -26.02
N LYS A 533 5.45 18.02 -27.20
CA LYS A 533 4.56 19.19 -27.30
C LYS A 533 3.18 18.96 -26.68
N TYR A 534 2.78 17.70 -26.48
CA TYR A 534 1.51 17.36 -25.84
C TYR A 534 1.65 17.11 -24.34
N VAL A 535 2.78 16.62 -23.87
CA VAL A 535 2.93 16.20 -22.47
C VAL A 535 3.74 17.18 -21.62
N VAL A 536 4.52 18.07 -22.24
CA VAL A 536 5.28 19.11 -21.54
C VAL A 536 4.49 20.41 -21.62
N ILE A 537 3.56 20.59 -20.71
CA ILE A 537 2.58 21.67 -20.70
C ILE A 537 2.94 22.74 -19.68
N ASP A 538 2.95 24.01 -20.12
CA ASP A 538 2.92 25.20 -19.27
C ASP A 538 1.46 25.51 -18.94
N TYR A 539 0.96 24.98 -17.82
CA TYR A 539 -0.44 25.14 -17.43
C TYR A 539 -0.88 26.60 -17.20
N SER A 540 0.06 27.55 -17.13
CA SER A 540 -0.25 28.97 -17.07
C SER A 540 -0.57 29.59 -18.44
N LYS A 541 -0.25 28.89 -19.53
CA LYS A 541 -0.43 29.37 -20.91
C LYS A 541 -1.29 28.46 -21.75
N GLU A 542 -1.37 27.20 -21.40
CA GLU A 542 -2.15 26.23 -22.16
C GLU A 542 -2.70 25.11 -21.27
N MET A 543 -3.78 24.48 -21.73
CA MET A 543 -4.41 23.34 -21.06
C MET A 543 -4.66 22.25 -22.09
N LEU A 544 -4.24 21.03 -21.77
CA LEU A 544 -4.62 19.81 -22.49
C LEU A 544 -5.34 18.87 -21.54
N MET A 545 -6.61 18.65 -21.80
CA MET A 545 -7.50 17.80 -21.00
C MET A 545 -7.75 16.48 -21.70
N LEU A 546 -7.43 15.37 -21.05
CA LEU A 546 -7.69 14.02 -21.53
C LEU A 546 -9.07 13.54 -21.05
N ALA A 547 -9.80 12.85 -21.93
CA ALA A 547 -10.95 12.04 -21.56
C ALA A 547 -10.53 10.57 -21.55
N ILE A 548 -10.38 10.02 -20.34
CA ILE A 548 -9.90 8.67 -20.09
C ILE A 548 -11.07 7.72 -19.87
N ILE A 549 -10.95 6.53 -20.40
CA ILE A 549 -11.81 5.37 -20.12
C ILE A 549 -10.93 4.28 -19.55
N GLU A 550 -11.37 3.65 -18.49
CA GLU A 550 -10.71 2.48 -17.93
C GLU A 550 -11.36 1.20 -18.45
N ARG A 551 -10.58 0.30 -19.03
CA ARG A 551 -10.99 -1.04 -19.42
C ARG A 551 -10.06 -2.07 -18.83
N GLN A 552 -10.59 -2.95 -18.01
CA GLN A 552 -9.83 -4.04 -17.38
C GLN A 552 -8.58 -3.55 -16.64
N GLY A 553 -8.67 -2.37 -16.00
CA GLY A 553 -7.55 -1.77 -15.28
C GLY A 553 -6.53 -1.03 -16.15
N VAL A 554 -6.81 -0.87 -17.46
CA VAL A 554 -5.95 -0.13 -18.40
C VAL A 554 -6.63 1.19 -18.77
N GLU A 555 -5.91 2.30 -18.63
CA GLU A 555 -6.35 3.62 -19.11
C GLU A 555 -6.24 3.69 -20.63
N GLU A 556 -7.30 4.18 -21.29
CA GLU A 556 -7.38 4.43 -22.73
C GLU A 556 -7.89 5.86 -22.96
N ILE A 557 -7.26 6.62 -23.86
CA ILE A 557 -7.74 7.95 -24.25
C ILE A 557 -8.92 7.80 -25.22
N ALA A 558 -10.10 8.27 -24.84
CA ALA A 558 -11.24 8.40 -25.74
C ALA A 558 -11.16 9.65 -26.61
N GLY A 559 -10.52 10.69 -26.09
CA GLY A 559 -10.28 11.94 -26.79
C GLY A 559 -9.59 12.95 -25.90
N PHE A 560 -9.14 14.03 -26.48
CA PHE A 560 -8.62 15.19 -25.73
C PHE A 560 -9.09 16.53 -26.31
N GLY A 561 -9.10 17.53 -25.45
CA GLY A 561 -9.30 18.93 -25.84
C GLY A 561 -8.11 19.76 -25.35
N GLN A 562 -7.69 20.70 -26.15
CA GLN A 562 -6.57 21.62 -25.84
C GLN A 562 -7.02 23.05 -26.07
N TYR A 563 -6.62 23.97 -25.20
CA TYR A 563 -6.60 25.39 -25.51
C TYR A 563 -5.24 26.02 -25.21
N ILE A 564 -4.89 27.06 -25.98
CA ILE A 564 -3.68 27.87 -25.82
C ILE A 564 -4.13 29.31 -25.65
N ILE A 565 -3.71 29.94 -24.56
CA ILE A 565 -4.11 31.32 -24.19
C ILE A 565 -3.41 32.33 -25.08
N ASP A 566 -4.19 33.25 -25.63
CA ASP A 566 -3.73 34.47 -26.23
C ASP A 566 -3.89 35.60 -25.19
N THR A 567 -2.74 36.02 -24.65
CA THR A 567 -2.70 37.03 -23.58
C THR A 567 -3.12 38.43 -24.05
N ASP A 568 -2.98 38.72 -25.34
CA ASP A 568 -3.27 40.04 -25.89
C ASP A 568 -4.81 40.26 -26.03
N THR A 569 -5.53 39.19 -26.35
CA THR A 569 -6.97 39.20 -26.56
C THR A 569 -7.76 38.65 -25.36
N HIS A 570 -7.08 38.10 -24.34
CA HIS A 570 -7.71 37.36 -23.25
C HIS A 570 -8.67 36.26 -23.73
N THR A 571 -8.35 35.63 -24.87
CA THR A 571 -9.07 34.47 -25.43
C THR A 571 -8.15 33.28 -25.52
N ALA A 572 -8.67 32.11 -25.89
CA ALA A 572 -7.83 30.97 -26.13
C ALA A 572 -8.16 30.26 -27.46
N LYS A 573 -7.12 29.81 -28.16
CA LYS A 573 -7.28 28.95 -29.33
C LYS A 573 -7.56 27.52 -28.89
N VAL A 574 -8.76 27.02 -29.24
CA VAL A 574 -9.22 25.70 -28.82
C VAL A 574 -9.22 24.68 -29.96
N ALA A 575 -8.93 23.41 -29.62
CA ALA A 575 -8.97 22.31 -30.56
C ALA A 575 -9.28 20.99 -29.86
N PHE A 576 -9.92 20.06 -30.57
CA PHE A 576 -10.35 18.75 -30.03
C PHE A 576 -9.91 17.62 -30.97
N LEU A 577 -9.74 16.44 -30.37
CA LEU A 577 -9.49 15.21 -31.08
C LEU A 577 -10.20 14.07 -30.33
N VAL A 578 -11.06 13.34 -31.00
CA VAL A 578 -11.81 12.21 -30.44
C VAL A 578 -11.49 10.95 -31.25
N GLY A 579 -11.12 9.89 -30.59
CA GLY A 579 -10.79 8.61 -31.20
C GLY A 579 -11.94 8.07 -32.04
N ASP A 580 -11.65 7.46 -33.18
CA ASP A 580 -12.66 7.01 -34.14
C ASP A 580 -13.72 6.10 -33.51
N ALA A 581 -13.31 5.21 -32.59
CA ALA A 581 -14.19 4.33 -31.83
C ALA A 581 -15.14 5.07 -30.86
N TRP A 582 -14.82 6.31 -30.53
CA TRP A 582 -15.51 7.12 -29.52
C TRP A 582 -16.25 8.34 -30.06
N GLN A 583 -16.16 8.57 -31.39
CA GLN A 583 -16.92 9.62 -32.05
C GLN A 583 -18.42 9.36 -31.96
N ASN A 584 -19.20 10.44 -32.02
CA ASN A 584 -20.67 10.43 -31.88
C ASN A 584 -21.23 9.88 -30.55
N ARG A 585 -20.37 9.65 -29.55
CA ARG A 585 -20.77 9.18 -28.20
C ARG A 585 -20.81 10.29 -27.15
N GLY A 586 -20.61 11.55 -27.54
CA GLY A 586 -20.70 12.72 -26.65
C GLY A 586 -19.39 13.12 -26.00
N VAL A 587 -18.26 12.46 -26.27
CA VAL A 587 -16.94 12.77 -25.66
C VAL A 587 -16.55 14.22 -25.92
N GLY A 588 -16.66 14.70 -27.18
CA GLY A 588 -16.25 16.05 -27.56
C GLY A 588 -17.03 17.14 -26.84
N ILE A 589 -18.36 16.94 -26.60
CA ILE A 589 -19.16 17.94 -25.91
C ILE A 589 -18.80 18.02 -24.43
N VAL A 590 -18.55 16.91 -23.77
CA VAL A 590 -18.12 16.85 -22.36
C VAL A 590 -16.77 17.53 -22.19
N LEU A 591 -15.80 17.32 -23.10
CA LEU A 591 -14.52 18.02 -23.11
C LEU A 591 -14.69 19.52 -23.31
N LEU A 592 -15.52 19.95 -24.26
CA LEU A 592 -15.75 21.39 -24.54
C LEU A 592 -16.43 22.08 -23.35
N GLU A 593 -17.46 21.46 -22.76
CA GLU A 593 -18.14 21.97 -21.56
C GLU A 593 -17.13 22.16 -20.42
N HIS A 594 -16.30 21.15 -20.14
CA HIS A 594 -15.33 21.20 -19.04
C HIS A 594 -14.21 22.23 -19.29
N LEU A 595 -13.63 22.28 -20.50
CA LEU A 595 -12.63 23.30 -20.85
C LEU A 595 -13.21 24.72 -20.79
N THR A 596 -14.49 24.91 -21.15
CA THR A 596 -15.18 26.20 -21.03
C THR A 596 -15.34 26.59 -19.55
N GLU A 597 -15.67 25.66 -18.66
CA GLU A 597 -15.74 25.91 -17.23
C GLU A 597 -14.38 26.39 -16.67
N ILE A 598 -13.28 25.73 -17.09
CA ILE A 598 -11.91 26.09 -16.69
C ILE A 598 -11.56 27.47 -17.23
N ALA A 599 -11.72 27.69 -18.53
CA ALA A 599 -11.38 28.94 -19.20
C ALA A 599 -12.10 30.16 -18.59
N LYS A 600 -13.38 30.02 -18.24
CA LYS A 600 -14.15 31.05 -17.54
C LYS A 600 -13.64 31.36 -16.15
N LYS A 601 -13.21 30.31 -15.40
CA LYS A 601 -12.61 30.48 -14.05
C LYS A 601 -11.27 31.18 -14.11
N GLU A 602 -10.51 31.00 -15.20
CA GLU A 602 -9.25 31.68 -15.47
C GLU A 602 -9.44 33.11 -16.05
N GLY A 603 -10.67 33.54 -16.22
CA GLY A 603 -10.99 34.92 -16.68
C GLY A 603 -10.90 35.11 -18.19
N LEU A 604 -10.86 34.04 -18.98
CA LEU A 604 -10.86 34.14 -20.45
C LEU A 604 -12.23 34.60 -20.95
N LEU A 605 -12.19 35.42 -22.01
CA LEU A 605 -13.41 36.04 -22.60
C LEU A 605 -14.08 35.17 -23.66
N GLY A 606 -13.34 34.20 -24.24
CA GLY A 606 -13.87 33.36 -25.31
C GLY A 606 -12.86 32.40 -25.88
N PHE A 607 -13.30 31.64 -26.87
CA PHE A 607 -12.45 30.77 -27.67
C PHE A 607 -12.34 31.24 -29.11
N SER A 608 -11.21 30.93 -29.74
CA SER A 608 -11.05 30.94 -31.20
C SER A 608 -10.74 29.53 -31.71
N ALA A 609 -11.18 29.21 -32.92
CA ALA A 609 -10.89 27.91 -33.54
C ALA A 609 -10.81 28.02 -35.06
N MET A 610 -9.97 27.16 -35.65
CA MET A 610 -9.90 26.95 -37.11
C MET A 610 -10.49 25.58 -37.42
N VAL A 611 -11.48 25.53 -38.30
CA VAL A 611 -12.21 24.29 -38.63
C VAL A 611 -12.39 24.18 -40.13
N LEU A 612 -11.99 23.06 -40.75
CA LEU A 612 -12.27 22.78 -42.16
C LEU A 612 -13.78 22.89 -42.43
N SER A 613 -14.15 23.50 -43.53
CA SER A 613 -15.57 23.69 -43.90
C SER A 613 -16.34 22.36 -44.05
N GLU A 614 -15.64 21.30 -44.37
CA GLU A 614 -16.18 19.92 -44.46
C GLU A 614 -16.28 19.21 -43.11
N ASN A 615 -15.64 19.73 -42.05
CA ASN A 615 -15.73 19.14 -40.70
C ASN A 615 -17.02 19.56 -39.97
N THR A 616 -18.14 19.14 -40.54
CA THR A 616 -19.48 19.41 -40.01
C THR A 616 -19.67 18.93 -38.56
N PRO A 617 -19.11 17.78 -38.11
CA PRO A 617 -19.21 17.38 -36.69
C PRO A 617 -18.61 18.38 -35.72
N MET A 618 -17.45 18.98 -36.04
CA MET A 618 -16.81 19.98 -35.20
C MET A 618 -17.58 21.31 -35.19
N LEU A 619 -18.08 21.73 -36.32
CA LEU A 619 -18.93 22.92 -36.41
C LEU A 619 -20.20 22.78 -35.54
N ARG A 620 -20.89 21.64 -35.62
CA ARG A 620 -22.04 21.31 -34.77
C ARG A 620 -21.70 21.24 -33.29
N LEU A 621 -20.48 20.82 -32.93
CA LEU A 621 -20.02 20.78 -31.56
C LEU A 621 -20.02 22.19 -30.95
N PHE A 622 -19.43 23.17 -31.63
CA PHE A 622 -19.39 24.56 -31.19
C PHE A 622 -20.77 25.24 -31.21
N GLU A 623 -21.63 24.94 -32.18
CA GLU A 623 -22.98 25.46 -32.27
C GLU A 623 -23.90 25.01 -31.13
N ARG A 624 -23.61 23.89 -30.48
CA ARG A 624 -24.38 23.40 -29.32
C ARG A 624 -24.13 24.18 -28.04
N MET A 625 -23.02 24.90 -27.98
CA MET A 625 -22.70 25.78 -26.87
C MET A 625 -23.34 27.18 -27.17
N ASN A 626 -23.99 27.77 -26.19
CA ASN A 626 -24.57 29.09 -26.33
C ASN A 626 -23.53 30.21 -26.39
N PHE A 627 -22.51 30.05 -27.24
CA PHE A 627 -21.50 31.06 -27.48
C PHE A 627 -22.02 32.15 -28.42
N GLN A 628 -21.55 33.38 -28.22
CA GLN A 628 -21.68 34.42 -29.22
C GLN A 628 -20.63 34.13 -30.32
N MET A 629 -21.09 33.60 -31.47
CA MET A 629 -20.20 33.05 -32.49
C MET A 629 -20.17 33.91 -33.74
N GLU A 630 -18.97 34.31 -34.14
CA GLU A 630 -18.66 34.89 -35.45
C GLU A 630 -17.92 33.84 -36.30
N LYS A 631 -18.30 33.71 -37.58
CA LYS A 631 -17.75 32.79 -38.52
C LYS A 631 -17.23 33.51 -39.76
N ARG A 632 -15.99 33.29 -40.13
CA ARG A 632 -15.38 33.83 -41.34
C ARG A 632 -14.78 32.64 -42.16
N LEU A 633 -15.18 32.51 -43.41
CA LEU A 633 -14.61 31.47 -44.29
C LEU A 633 -13.43 32.05 -45.06
N VAL A 634 -12.26 31.43 -44.95
CA VAL A 634 -11.02 31.80 -45.61
C VAL A 634 -10.40 30.52 -46.21
N GLU A 635 -10.25 30.44 -47.48
CA GLU A 635 -9.59 29.33 -48.21
C GLU A 635 -10.09 27.92 -47.78
N GLY A 636 -11.40 27.74 -47.54
CA GLY A 636 -12.00 26.47 -47.15
C GLY A 636 -11.92 26.16 -45.66
N VAL A 637 -11.40 27.06 -44.83
CA VAL A 637 -11.33 26.95 -43.37
C VAL A 637 -12.21 28.02 -42.73
N TYR A 638 -13.05 27.61 -41.78
CA TYR A 638 -13.76 28.55 -40.94
C TYR A 638 -12.86 29.03 -39.81
N GLU A 639 -12.66 30.33 -39.73
CA GLU A 639 -12.17 31.02 -38.53
C GLU A 639 -13.38 31.34 -37.65
N LEU A 640 -13.39 30.74 -36.45
CA LEU A 640 -14.45 30.90 -35.48
C LEU A 640 -13.95 31.75 -34.32
N THR A 641 -14.74 32.76 -33.94
CA THR A 641 -14.58 33.50 -32.70
C THR A 641 -15.84 33.31 -31.85
N MET A 642 -15.66 32.87 -30.58
CA MET A 642 -16.71 32.39 -29.70
C MET A 642 -16.61 33.09 -28.34
N GLY A 643 -17.44 34.11 -28.11
CA GLY A 643 -17.55 34.85 -26.83
C GLY A 643 -18.33 34.06 -25.78
N PHE A 644 -17.85 34.02 -24.54
CA PHE A 644 -18.52 33.33 -23.43
C PHE A 644 -19.66 34.15 -22.82
N TYR A 645 -19.60 35.48 -22.96
CA TYR A 645 -20.54 36.42 -22.37
C TYR A 645 -21.30 37.15 -23.47
N LYS A 646 -22.58 37.41 -23.24
CA LYS A 646 -23.33 38.32 -24.14
C LYS A 646 -22.76 39.71 -23.96
N ARG A 647 -22.42 40.37 -25.06
CA ARG A 647 -22.18 41.84 -25.01
C ARG A 647 -23.49 42.47 -24.55
N GLU A 648 -23.47 43.14 -23.41
CA GLU A 648 -24.55 44.09 -23.10
C GLU A 648 -24.52 45.17 -24.18
N GLN A 649 -25.67 45.34 -24.89
CA GLN A 649 -25.83 46.35 -25.90
C GLN A 649 -25.98 47.72 -25.26
#